data_c5164e4e33d921be0080d34c956a2702
#
_entry.id   c5164e4e33d921be0080d34c956a2702
#
_cell.length_a   1.000
_cell.length_b   1.000
_cell.length_c   1.000
_cell.angle_alpha   90.00
_cell.angle_beta   90.00
_cell.angle_gamma   90.00
#
_symmetry.space_group_name_H-M   'P 1'
#
loop_
_entity.id
_entity.type
_entity.pdbx_description
1 polymer ?
#
loop_
_entity_poly.entity_id
_entity_poly.type
_entity_poly.pdbx_seq_one_letter_code
_entity_poly.pdbx_strand_id
1 'polypeptide(L)'
;MKQRDLVNQLGKFKLEPDRIERVISLITDSSLSTDECWRYLSKRVLTTTDPIQLHQYLHQKVYLSSDITPELAPVWMPDKDELEQSNIYQLMQELDMSDYQDFYDWSIGSPADFWARIISDLQIIFHQSPQQTLDFSITPSDRGWLVGSRLNIVDSCFQGDGQAVAIVTQNSDGSIINYTYQQLERLINQVAHSLIQMGVETDTSIGIIMPMTVESIAIYLACIKIGAVAVTIADSFAPSEIAVRFQIADTRLVFTQDYVHRSRKQLPMYEKVIEAQAEQVIVIKTITNNKLFLRKKDYLWKDFLDSDFDEPHRSVSRLPSDYCNILFSSGTTGPPKAIPWTHTTPIKSAADAYLHHDIKTGDCLCWPTSLGWMMGPWLVFSALINKARIALYPDVATGRNFFTFVQKAKVTMLGVVPSLVSRWRKDGLAGSVDWSSIRVFSSTGECSNPDDMFFLMAQANYKPVIEYCGGTEIGGGYITGTVVQPNIPSTFSTPALGSRFLILDEAGKQTDEGEVFLIPPALGLSTELLNADHYAVYYANTPTDNLLRRHGDQIAYLPNGYFRINGRVDDAMNLGGIKISCNQIEAVLSKLDFVRESAAIAVPAIGGGPSNLVIYLVPESDKTSKVDMLAEMQLAIHQGLNPLFKIKDCFLISNLPRTASNKIMRRKLRQAYENQSMNL
;
A
#
# COMPACT_ATOMS: atom_id res chain seq x y z
N MET A 1 -34.87 4.44 25.75
CA MET A 1 -34.12 5.25 26.76
C MET A 1 -34.87 6.55 26.97
N LYS A 2 -34.99 7.04 28.22
CA LYS A 2 -35.71 8.29 28.47
C LYS A 2 -34.89 9.46 27.85
N GLN A 3 -35.54 10.36 27.14
CA GLN A 3 -34.94 11.58 26.54
C GLN A 3 -33.99 12.31 27.52
N ARG A 4 -34.33 12.30 28.81
CA ARG A 4 -33.53 12.89 29.89
C ARG A 4 -32.13 12.27 30.05
N ASP A 5 -31.99 10.97 29.79
CA ASP A 5 -30.70 10.28 29.89
C ASP A 5 -29.79 10.67 28.72
N LEU A 6 -30.35 10.85 27.53
CA LEU A 6 -29.61 11.32 26.35
C LEU A 6 -29.13 12.77 26.56
N VAL A 7 -29.97 13.66 27.08
CA VAL A 7 -29.59 15.05 27.44
C VAL A 7 -28.42 15.07 28.43
N ASN A 8 -28.50 14.25 29.48
CA ASN A 8 -27.43 14.17 30.49
C ASN A 8 -26.10 13.66 29.92
N GLN A 9 -26.13 12.68 29.01
CA GLN A 9 -24.92 12.16 28.39
C GLN A 9 -24.31 13.17 27.40
N LEU A 10 -25.14 13.83 26.57
CA LEU A 10 -24.68 14.88 25.64
C LEU A 10 -24.10 16.09 26.39
N GLY A 11 -24.67 16.43 27.55
CA GLY A 11 -24.15 17.50 28.42
C GLY A 11 -22.70 17.28 28.89
N LYS A 12 -22.25 16.01 29.00
CA LYS A 12 -20.84 15.69 29.35
C LYS A 12 -19.85 16.12 28.27
N PHE A 13 -20.30 16.20 27.03
CA PHE A 13 -19.48 16.66 25.90
C PHE A 13 -19.49 18.17 25.71
N LYS A 14 -20.16 18.91 26.60
CA LYS A 14 -20.26 20.39 26.57
C LYS A 14 -20.81 20.95 25.27
N LEU A 15 -21.74 20.25 24.66
CA LEU A 15 -22.46 20.73 23.47
C LEU A 15 -23.37 21.91 23.84
N GLU A 16 -23.48 22.87 22.91
CA GLU A 16 -24.44 23.95 23.01
C GLU A 16 -25.89 23.42 23.06
N PRO A 17 -26.81 24.04 23.84
CA PRO A 17 -28.15 23.56 24.00
C PRO A 17 -28.90 23.31 22.67
N ASP A 18 -28.78 24.22 21.71
CA ASP A 18 -29.41 24.10 20.39
C ASP A 18 -28.91 22.87 19.61
N ARG A 19 -27.63 22.51 19.78
CA ARG A 19 -27.07 21.27 19.17
C ARG A 19 -27.61 20.03 19.86
N ILE A 20 -27.78 20.06 21.18
CA ILE A 20 -28.39 18.96 21.93
C ILE A 20 -29.82 18.72 21.48
N GLU A 21 -30.62 19.78 21.34
CA GLU A 21 -32.00 19.69 20.84
C GLU A 21 -32.05 19.09 19.42
N ARG A 22 -31.18 19.55 18.54
CA ARG A 22 -31.07 19.02 17.18
C ARG A 22 -30.72 17.53 17.14
N VAL A 23 -29.74 17.11 17.94
CA VAL A 23 -29.35 15.67 18.07
C VAL A 23 -30.57 14.86 18.54
N ILE A 24 -31.26 15.33 19.58
CA ILE A 24 -32.43 14.63 20.14
C ILE A 24 -33.53 14.53 19.11
N SER A 25 -33.86 15.65 18.42
CA SER A 25 -34.89 15.69 17.37
C SER A 25 -34.60 14.61 16.31
N LEU A 26 -33.35 14.53 15.80
CA LEU A 26 -32.98 13.55 14.78
C LEU A 26 -33.07 12.10 15.29
N ILE A 27 -32.57 11.81 16.49
CA ILE A 27 -32.58 10.43 17.04
C ILE A 27 -34.01 9.97 17.40
N THR A 28 -34.92 10.89 17.68
CA THR A 28 -36.31 10.57 18.06
C THR A 28 -37.28 10.67 16.88
N ASP A 29 -36.85 11.12 15.72
CA ASP A 29 -37.65 11.21 14.51
C ASP A 29 -37.91 9.83 13.92
N SER A 30 -39.11 9.29 14.12
CA SER A 30 -39.52 7.99 13.61
C SER A 30 -39.76 7.95 12.10
N SER A 31 -39.73 9.10 11.40
CA SER A 31 -39.83 9.16 9.96
C SER A 31 -38.49 8.89 9.25
N LEU A 32 -37.36 8.99 9.95
CA LEU A 32 -36.05 8.74 9.41
C LEU A 32 -35.66 7.27 9.64
N SER A 33 -35.09 6.66 8.60
CA SER A 33 -34.34 5.41 8.78
C SER A 33 -33.07 5.64 9.62
N THR A 34 -32.53 4.57 10.17
CA THR A 34 -31.29 4.62 10.95
C THR A 34 -30.14 5.25 10.16
N ASP A 35 -30.00 4.87 8.88
CA ASP A 35 -28.97 5.38 7.99
C ASP A 35 -29.16 6.87 7.66
N GLU A 36 -30.39 7.31 7.45
CA GLU A 36 -30.69 8.74 7.25
C GLU A 36 -30.41 9.56 8.50
N CYS A 37 -30.81 9.06 9.67
CA CYS A 37 -30.50 9.70 10.96
C CYS A 37 -28.98 9.88 11.12
N TRP A 38 -28.21 8.82 10.92
CA TRP A 38 -26.74 8.90 11.00
C TRP A 38 -26.15 9.86 9.96
N ARG A 39 -26.64 9.83 8.73
CA ARG A 39 -26.18 10.75 7.66
C ARG A 39 -26.44 12.21 8.02
N TYR A 40 -27.59 12.54 8.60
CA TYR A 40 -27.87 13.89 9.06
C TYR A 40 -26.99 14.31 10.24
N LEU A 41 -26.79 13.43 11.22
CA LEU A 41 -25.92 13.70 12.36
C LEU A 41 -24.47 13.92 11.90
N SER A 42 -23.92 13.03 11.08
CA SER A 42 -22.54 13.08 10.63
C SER A 42 -22.24 14.26 9.72
N LYS A 43 -23.14 14.59 8.77
CA LYS A 43 -22.87 15.66 7.77
C LYS A 43 -23.33 17.06 8.24
N ARG A 44 -24.25 17.19 9.23
CA ARG A 44 -24.87 18.48 9.57
C ARG A 44 -24.78 18.89 11.04
N VAL A 45 -24.46 17.99 11.94
CA VAL A 45 -24.42 18.27 13.38
C VAL A 45 -23.02 18.08 13.95
N LEU A 46 -22.35 16.98 13.63
CA LEU A 46 -20.98 16.70 14.05
C LEU A 46 -19.99 17.55 13.26
N THR A 47 -18.90 17.91 13.92
CA THR A 47 -17.80 18.71 13.34
C THR A 47 -16.45 18.05 13.62
N THR A 48 -15.46 18.35 12.81
CA THR A 48 -14.08 17.82 12.97
C THR A 48 -13.40 18.23 14.28
N THR A 49 -13.95 19.23 14.98
CA THR A 49 -13.46 19.71 16.29
C THR A 49 -14.11 19.02 17.47
N ASP A 50 -15.18 18.26 17.24
CA ASP A 50 -15.84 17.50 18.32
C ASP A 50 -14.95 16.33 18.77
N PRO A 51 -15.02 15.96 20.06
CA PRO A 51 -14.28 14.78 20.54
C PRO A 51 -14.75 13.50 19.84
N ILE A 52 -13.82 12.66 19.42
CA ILE A 52 -14.15 11.41 18.70
C ILE A 52 -15.09 10.50 19.52
N GLN A 53 -15.03 10.58 20.83
CA GLN A 53 -15.94 9.86 21.73
C GLN A 53 -17.41 10.27 21.56
N LEU A 54 -17.67 11.54 21.20
CA LEU A 54 -19.01 11.99 20.87
C LEU A 54 -19.52 11.36 19.55
N HIS A 55 -18.65 11.34 18.53
CA HIS A 55 -18.96 10.72 17.24
C HIS A 55 -19.30 9.23 17.41
N GLN A 56 -18.45 8.48 18.12
CA GLN A 56 -18.64 7.06 18.41
C GLN A 56 -19.91 6.81 19.25
N TYR A 57 -20.13 7.64 20.26
CA TYR A 57 -21.33 7.53 21.11
C TYR A 57 -22.61 7.72 20.28
N LEU A 58 -22.66 8.73 19.43
CA LEU A 58 -23.84 9.00 18.60
C LEU A 58 -24.05 7.91 17.54
N HIS A 59 -23.01 7.43 16.89
CA HIS A 59 -23.08 6.31 15.96
C HIS A 59 -23.64 5.06 16.64
N GLN A 60 -23.02 4.64 17.74
CA GLN A 60 -23.49 3.50 18.52
C GLN A 60 -24.96 3.69 18.94
N LYS A 61 -25.34 4.92 19.31
CA LYS A 61 -26.68 5.23 19.78
C LYS A 61 -27.73 5.11 18.69
N VAL A 62 -27.42 5.56 17.49
CA VAL A 62 -28.30 5.48 16.31
C VAL A 62 -28.55 4.03 15.93
N TYR A 63 -27.51 3.20 15.92
CA TYR A 63 -27.60 1.79 15.49
C TYR A 63 -27.96 0.78 16.61
N LEU A 64 -28.06 1.22 17.88
CA LEU A 64 -28.34 0.34 19.01
C LEU A 64 -29.71 -0.38 18.92
N SER A 65 -30.68 0.21 18.22
CA SER A 65 -32.02 -0.34 18.05
C SER A 65 -32.27 -0.94 16.65
N SER A 66 -31.26 -1.02 15.83
CA SER A 66 -31.32 -1.65 14.50
C SER A 66 -30.99 -3.15 14.59
N ASP A 67 -31.31 -3.88 13.54
CA ASP A 67 -30.93 -5.30 13.38
C ASP A 67 -29.43 -5.48 13.09
N ILE A 68 -28.73 -4.37 12.82
CA ILE A 68 -27.29 -4.34 12.53
C ILE A 68 -26.53 -4.00 13.82
N THR A 69 -25.54 -4.81 14.19
CA THR A 69 -24.67 -4.46 15.31
C THR A 69 -23.87 -3.20 14.99
N PRO A 70 -23.65 -2.28 15.95
CA PRO A 70 -22.93 -1.02 15.70
C PRO A 70 -21.55 -1.21 15.07
N GLU A 71 -20.87 -2.32 15.35
CA GLU A 71 -19.56 -2.68 14.81
C GLU A 71 -19.58 -3.05 13.32
N LEU A 72 -20.76 -3.40 12.79
CA LEU A 72 -21.02 -3.71 11.38
C LEU A 72 -21.88 -2.65 10.69
N ALA A 73 -22.14 -1.55 11.38
CA ALA A 73 -22.93 -0.45 10.83
C ALA A 73 -22.05 0.50 10.01
N PRO A 74 -22.59 1.04 8.90
CA PRO A 74 -21.83 1.98 8.06
C PRO A 74 -21.59 3.31 8.78
N VAL A 75 -20.37 3.82 8.63
CA VAL A 75 -19.98 5.16 9.12
C VAL A 75 -20.10 6.20 8.02
N TRP A 76 -19.94 5.79 6.78
CA TRP A 76 -20.18 6.61 5.60
C TRP A 76 -21.04 5.87 4.58
N MET A 77 -21.89 6.62 3.91
CA MET A 77 -22.72 6.15 2.80
C MET A 77 -22.76 7.24 1.73
N PRO A 78 -22.63 6.88 0.44
CA PRO A 78 -22.75 7.87 -0.63
C PRO A 78 -24.11 8.54 -0.58
N ASP A 79 -24.15 9.84 -0.82
CA ASP A 79 -25.39 10.51 -1.20
C ASP A 79 -25.60 10.35 -2.72
N LYS A 80 -26.75 10.87 -3.18
CA LYS A 80 -27.12 10.74 -4.60
C LYS A 80 -26.09 11.37 -5.53
N ASP A 81 -25.60 12.55 -5.18
CA ASP A 81 -24.65 13.28 -6.01
C ASP A 81 -23.27 12.59 -6.00
N GLU A 82 -22.81 12.13 -4.83
CA GLU A 82 -21.56 11.36 -4.69
C GLU A 82 -21.62 10.04 -5.51
N LEU A 83 -22.78 9.37 -5.50
CA LEU A 83 -23.02 8.16 -6.26
C LEU A 83 -23.01 8.43 -7.77
N GLU A 84 -23.86 9.35 -8.25
CA GLU A 84 -24.04 9.64 -9.68
C GLU A 84 -22.78 10.20 -10.34
N GLN A 85 -21.91 10.87 -9.57
CA GLN A 85 -20.64 11.38 -10.07
C GLN A 85 -19.52 10.36 -10.06
N SER A 86 -19.68 9.17 -9.45
CA SER A 86 -18.62 8.17 -9.38
C SER A 86 -18.36 7.49 -10.71
N ASN A 87 -17.09 7.14 -10.96
CA ASN A 87 -16.66 6.47 -12.19
C ASN A 87 -17.38 5.12 -12.37
N ILE A 88 -17.53 4.35 -11.28
CA ILE A 88 -18.23 3.05 -11.32
C ILE A 88 -19.69 3.25 -11.73
N TYR A 89 -20.40 4.20 -11.09
CA TYR A 89 -21.82 4.42 -11.40
C TYR A 89 -22.02 4.88 -12.84
N GLN A 90 -21.20 5.82 -13.33
CA GLN A 90 -21.25 6.27 -14.72
C GLN A 90 -21.01 5.12 -15.69
N LEU A 91 -20.02 4.27 -15.42
CA LEU A 91 -19.73 3.10 -16.24
C LEU A 91 -20.88 2.07 -16.21
N MET A 92 -21.48 1.83 -15.04
CA MET A 92 -22.68 0.97 -14.91
C MET A 92 -23.85 1.51 -15.74
N GLN A 93 -24.09 2.84 -15.72
CA GLN A 93 -25.17 3.45 -16.52
C GLN A 93 -24.93 3.31 -18.03
N GLU A 94 -23.69 3.48 -18.49
CA GLU A 94 -23.33 3.28 -19.90
C GLU A 94 -23.46 1.84 -20.37
N LEU A 95 -23.41 0.87 -19.45
CA LEU A 95 -23.58 -0.56 -19.69
C LEU A 95 -25.00 -1.06 -19.39
N ASP A 96 -25.98 -0.16 -19.11
CA ASP A 96 -27.33 -0.49 -18.70
C ASP A 96 -27.41 -1.41 -17.47
N MET A 97 -26.46 -1.32 -16.54
CA MET A 97 -26.40 -2.07 -15.30
C MET A 97 -26.88 -1.20 -14.12
N SER A 98 -27.83 -1.70 -13.34
CA SER A 98 -28.39 -1.00 -12.19
C SER A 98 -27.87 -1.49 -10.84
N ASP A 99 -27.29 -2.68 -10.79
CA ASP A 99 -26.76 -3.31 -9.58
C ASP A 99 -25.25 -3.50 -9.65
N TYR A 100 -24.56 -3.19 -8.55
CA TYR A 100 -23.09 -3.34 -8.46
C TYR A 100 -22.66 -4.81 -8.56
N GLN A 101 -23.48 -5.76 -8.06
CA GLN A 101 -23.16 -7.17 -8.15
C GLN A 101 -23.16 -7.66 -9.61
N ASP A 102 -24.12 -7.20 -10.42
CA ASP A 102 -24.16 -7.52 -11.87
C ASP A 102 -22.90 -6.97 -12.57
N PHE A 103 -22.47 -5.77 -12.18
CA PHE A 103 -21.25 -5.17 -12.71
C PHE A 103 -19.98 -5.95 -12.29
N TYR A 104 -19.90 -6.36 -11.03
CA TYR A 104 -18.82 -7.25 -10.57
C TYR A 104 -18.84 -8.58 -11.31
N ASP A 105 -20.00 -9.23 -11.42
CA ASP A 105 -20.13 -10.52 -12.09
C ASP A 105 -19.75 -10.44 -13.58
N TRP A 106 -20.09 -9.35 -14.26
CA TRP A 106 -19.60 -9.08 -15.61
C TRP A 106 -18.07 -8.94 -15.66
N SER A 107 -17.48 -8.24 -14.72
CA SER A 107 -16.03 -8.01 -14.68
C SER A 107 -15.22 -9.29 -14.59
N ILE A 108 -15.77 -10.34 -13.97
CA ILE A 108 -15.13 -11.65 -13.81
C ILE A 108 -15.65 -12.70 -14.79
N GLY A 109 -16.89 -12.57 -15.27
CA GLY A 109 -17.52 -13.47 -16.24
C GLY A 109 -17.07 -13.21 -17.67
N SER A 110 -16.79 -11.95 -18.02
CA SER A 110 -16.30 -11.51 -19.33
C SER A 110 -15.00 -10.69 -19.21
N PRO A 111 -13.91 -11.26 -18.67
CA PRO A 111 -12.71 -10.50 -18.35
C PRO A 111 -12.05 -9.86 -19.56
N ALA A 112 -12.17 -10.42 -20.75
CA ALA A 112 -11.64 -9.82 -21.98
C ALA A 112 -12.36 -8.50 -22.32
N ASP A 113 -13.71 -8.49 -22.24
CA ASP A 113 -14.54 -7.32 -22.56
C ASP A 113 -14.38 -6.26 -21.47
N PHE A 114 -14.40 -6.68 -20.20
CA PHE A 114 -14.17 -5.78 -19.07
C PHE A 114 -12.83 -5.04 -19.22
N TRP A 115 -11.73 -5.77 -19.42
CA TRP A 115 -10.42 -5.14 -19.55
C TRP A 115 -10.25 -4.33 -20.83
N ALA A 116 -10.86 -4.76 -21.96
CA ALA A 116 -10.89 -3.96 -23.18
C ALA A 116 -11.56 -2.60 -22.94
N ARG A 117 -12.69 -2.60 -22.19
CA ARG A 117 -13.39 -1.38 -21.82
C ARG A 117 -12.53 -0.50 -20.92
N ILE A 118 -11.98 -1.01 -19.83
CA ILE A 118 -11.16 -0.22 -18.89
C ILE A 118 -9.90 0.35 -19.56
N ILE A 119 -9.23 -0.43 -20.42
CA ILE A 119 -8.07 0.02 -21.20
C ILE A 119 -8.45 1.18 -22.11
N SER A 120 -9.63 1.13 -22.72
CA SER A 120 -10.16 2.22 -23.54
C SER A 120 -10.46 3.47 -22.70
N ASP A 121 -11.11 3.33 -21.55
CA ASP A 121 -11.47 4.44 -20.65
C ASP A 121 -10.21 5.13 -20.07
N LEU A 122 -9.19 4.35 -19.72
CA LEU A 122 -7.87 4.84 -19.32
C LEU A 122 -7.04 5.40 -20.49
N GLN A 123 -7.51 5.23 -21.71
CA GLN A 123 -6.85 5.67 -22.95
C GLN A 123 -5.40 5.15 -23.07
N ILE A 124 -5.18 3.88 -22.76
CA ILE A 124 -3.82 3.28 -22.82
C ILE A 124 -3.25 3.41 -24.24
N ILE A 125 -2.04 3.96 -24.34
CA ILE A 125 -1.35 4.18 -25.62
C ILE A 125 -0.62 2.91 -26.05
N PHE A 126 -0.89 2.49 -27.28
CA PHE A 126 -0.22 1.37 -27.93
C PHE A 126 0.59 1.85 -29.14
N HIS A 127 1.80 1.33 -29.31
CA HIS A 127 2.56 1.45 -30.56
C HIS A 127 1.99 0.51 -31.62
N GLN A 128 1.43 -0.62 -31.19
CA GLN A 128 0.66 -1.56 -31.98
C GLN A 128 -0.51 -2.06 -31.13
N SER A 129 -1.74 -1.84 -31.58
CA SER A 129 -2.94 -2.24 -30.86
C SER A 129 -3.03 -3.76 -30.67
N PRO A 130 -3.62 -4.26 -29.56
CA PRO A 130 -3.82 -5.68 -29.35
C PRO A 130 -4.78 -6.25 -30.38
N GLN A 131 -4.47 -7.46 -30.83
CA GLN A 131 -5.37 -8.28 -31.64
C GLN A 131 -6.43 -8.96 -30.75
N GLN A 132 -6.07 -9.22 -29.51
CA GLN A 132 -6.90 -9.88 -28.52
C GLN A 132 -6.53 -9.39 -27.12
N THR A 133 -7.53 -9.07 -26.30
CA THR A 133 -7.30 -8.58 -24.92
C THR A 133 -6.77 -9.67 -24.01
N LEU A 134 -7.29 -10.90 -24.15
CA LEU A 134 -6.92 -12.08 -23.34
C LEU A 134 -6.92 -13.33 -24.21
N ASP A 135 -5.83 -14.10 -24.14
CA ASP A 135 -5.73 -15.39 -24.84
C ASP A 135 -6.33 -16.52 -23.97
N PHE A 136 -7.42 -17.09 -24.44
CA PHE A 136 -8.07 -18.23 -23.77
C PHE A 136 -7.55 -19.60 -24.22
N SER A 137 -6.62 -19.65 -25.18
CA SER A 137 -6.08 -20.91 -25.72
C SER A 137 -5.03 -21.57 -24.82
N ILE A 138 -4.46 -20.81 -23.88
CA ILE A 138 -3.45 -21.25 -22.92
C ILE A 138 -4.06 -21.44 -21.52
N THR A 139 -3.31 -22.13 -20.65
CA THR A 139 -3.72 -22.35 -19.25
C THR A 139 -3.96 -21.02 -18.52
N PRO A 140 -4.94 -20.96 -17.60
CA PRO A 140 -5.27 -19.72 -16.91
C PRO A 140 -4.12 -19.04 -16.18
N SER A 141 -3.11 -19.80 -15.71
CA SER A 141 -1.91 -19.25 -15.06
C SER A 141 -0.97 -18.51 -16.01
N ASP A 142 -0.98 -18.88 -17.29
CA ASP A 142 -0.01 -18.42 -18.28
C ASP A 142 -0.66 -17.58 -19.39
N ARG A 143 -1.96 -17.30 -19.28
CA ARG A 143 -2.70 -16.53 -20.28
C ARG A 143 -2.07 -15.19 -20.54
N GLY A 144 -1.79 -14.93 -21.82
CA GLY A 144 -1.27 -13.66 -22.30
C GLY A 144 -2.35 -12.58 -22.32
N TRP A 145 -2.03 -11.43 -21.79
CA TRP A 145 -2.82 -10.24 -21.93
C TRP A 145 -2.34 -9.38 -23.10
N LEU A 146 -3.26 -8.71 -23.78
CA LEU A 146 -2.98 -7.75 -24.86
C LEU A 146 -2.16 -8.36 -25.99
N VAL A 147 -2.55 -9.56 -26.43
CA VAL A 147 -1.84 -10.37 -27.43
C VAL A 147 -1.65 -9.62 -28.73
N GLY A 148 -0.43 -9.66 -29.27
CA GLY A 148 -0.05 -8.98 -30.51
C GLY A 148 0.15 -7.47 -30.36
N SER A 149 0.01 -6.90 -29.18
CA SER A 149 0.26 -5.48 -28.96
C SER A 149 1.73 -5.16 -28.72
N ARG A 150 2.06 -3.89 -28.89
CA ARG A 150 3.29 -3.27 -28.43
C ARG A 150 2.98 -1.93 -27.77
N LEU A 151 3.63 -1.65 -26.66
CA LEU A 151 3.44 -0.42 -25.91
C LEU A 151 4.71 -0.05 -25.15
N ASN A 152 4.75 1.16 -24.63
CA ASN A 152 5.55 1.52 -23.48
C ASN A 152 4.60 2.23 -22.51
N ILE A 153 4.41 1.69 -21.34
CA ILE A 153 3.38 2.20 -20.40
C ILE A 153 3.62 3.65 -19.98
N VAL A 154 4.86 4.15 -20.08
CA VAL A 154 5.18 5.56 -19.79
C VAL A 154 4.45 6.52 -20.70
N ASP A 155 4.21 6.15 -21.97
CA ASP A 155 3.48 7.02 -22.90
C ASP A 155 2.06 7.31 -22.43
N SER A 156 1.44 6.34 -21.76
CA SER A 156 0.10 6.51 -21.17
C SER A 156 0.07 7.46 -19.97
N CYS A 157 1.23 7.84 -19.42
CA CYS A 157 1.32 8.79 -18.32
C CYS A 157 1.24 10.27 -18.76
N PHE A 158 1.36 10.56 -20.07
CA PHE A 158 1.51 11.92 -20.59
C PHE A 158 0.45 12.30 -21.63
N GLN A 159 -0.80 11.89 -21.41
CA GLN A 159 -1.91 12.10 -22.33
C GLN A 159 -2.73 13.38 -22.06
N GLY A 160 -2.46 14.06 -20.95
CA GLY A 160 -3.20 15.24 -20.53
C GLY A 160 -2.63 16.55 -21.07
N ASP A 161 -3.16 17.65 -20.53
CA ASP A 161 -2.61 18.99 -20.78
C ASP A 161 -1.20 19.09 -20.18
N GLY A 162 -0.20 19.35 -21.02
CA GLY A 162 1.19 19.52 -20.59
C GLY A 162 1.42 20.65 -19.57
N GLN A 163 0.52 21.64 -19.52
CA GLN A 163 0.57 22.73 -18.56
C GLN A 163 -0.12 22.40 -17.24
N ALA A 164 -0.89 21.32 -17.16
CA ALA A 164 -1.47 20.84 -15.91
C ALA A 164 -0.35 20.41 -14.94
N VAL A 165 -0.62 20.54 -13.63
CA VAL A 165 0.32 20.12 -12.58
C VAL A 165 0.35 18.61 -12.51
N ALA A 166 1.54 18.02 -12.63
CA ALA A 166 1.78 16.57 -12.44
C ALA A 166 2.25 16.25 -11.02
N ILE A 167 3.13 17.08 -10.45
CA ILE A 167 3.68 16.85 -9.11
C ILE A 167 3.57 18.13 -8.27
N VAL A 168 3.10 17.96 -7.03
CA VAL A 168 3.08 18.97 -5.98
C VAL A 168 4.03 18.54 -4.88
N THR A 169 4.97 19.40 -4.50
CA THR A 169 5.86 19.18 -3.35
C THR A 169 6.04 20.47 -2.57
N GLN A 170 6.92 20.49 -1.60
CA GLN A 170 7.22 21.71 -0.84
C GLN A 170 8.71 21.91 -0.61
N ASN A 171 9.10 23.17 -0.49
CA ASN A 171 10.42 23.59 -0.01
C ASN A 171 10.60 23.36 1.49
N SER A 172 11.82 23.55 1.97
CA SER A 172 12.16 23.51 3.39
C SER A 172 11.44 24.57 4.24
N ASP A 173 11.01 25.68 3.63
CA ASP A 173 10.20 26.74 4.26
C ASP A 173 8.69 26.45 4.26
N GLY A 174 8.28 25.31 3.67
CA GLY A 174 6.88 24.90 3.55
C GLY A 174 6.08 25.58 2.43
N SER A 175 6.77 26.33 1.53
CA SER A 175 6.14 26.85 0.30
C SER A 175 5.92 25.71 -0.70
N ILE A 176 4.77 25.74 -1.39
CA ILE A 176 4.41 24.73 -2.39
C ILE A 176 5.17 24.97 -3.70
N ILE A 177 5.69 23.89 -4.26
CA ILE A 177 6.28 23.82 -5.60
C ILE A 177 5.42 22.93 -6.46
N ASN A 178 5.14 23.39 -7.68
CA ASN A 178 4.42 22.62 -8.68
C ASN A 178 5.31 22.33 -9.87
N TYR A 179 5.26 21.09 -10.35
CA TYR A 179 5.85 20.68 -11.61
C TYR A 179 4.74 20.30 -12.57
N THR A 180 4.75 20.88 -13.78
CA THR A 180 3.78 20.53 -14.82
C THR A 180 4.11 19.18 -15.46
N TYR A 181 3.16 18.58 -16.17
CA TYR A 181 3.38 17.38 -16.98
C TYR A 181 4.52 17.60 -17.98
N GLN A 182 4.55 18.73 -18.65
CA GLN A 182 5.62 19.09 -19.59
C GLN A 182 6.99 19.17 -18.91
N GLN A 183 7.07 19.77 -17.71
CA GLN A 183 8.34 19.86 -16.97
C GLN A 183 8.83 18.48 -16.52
N LEU A 184 7.91 17.62 -16.06
CA LEU A 184 8.23 16.25 -15.67
C LEU A 184 8.70 15.44 -16.90
N GLU A 185 7.98 15.53 -18.02
CA GLU A 185 8.33 14.82 -19.24
C GLU A 185 9.68 15.27 -19.79
N ARG A 186 9.97 16.57 -19.74
CA ARG A 186 11.29 17.11 -20.11
C ARG A 186 12.41 16.50 -19.26
N LEU A 187 12.23 16.46 -17.93
CA LEU A 187 13.23 15.85 -17.05
C LEU A 187 13.41 14.35 -17.34
N ILE A 188 12.33 13.63 -17.62
CA ILE A 188 12.38 12.21 -18.04
C ILE A 188 13.18 12.06 -19.34
N ASN A 189 12.96 12.91 -20.33
CA ASN A 189 13.68 12.88 -21.60
C ASN A 189 15.19 13.17 -21.40
N GLN A 190 15.54 14.12 -20.54
CA GLN A 190 16.94 14.42 -20.18
C GLN A 190 17.63 13.23 -19.52
N VAL A 191 16.95 12.58 -18.55
CA VAL A 191 17.47 11.37 -17.88
C VAL A 191 17.61 10.21 -18.88
N ALA A 192 16.59 9.98 -19.71
CA ALA A 192 16.61 8.96 -20.74
C ALA A 192 17.78 9.16 -21.73
N HIS A 193 17.97 10.37 -22.20
CA HIS A 193 19.09 10.74 -23.05
C HIS A 193 20.45 10.45 -22.38
N SER A 194 20.63 10.93 -21.15
CA SER A 194 21.87 10.73 -20.40
C SER A 194 22.18 9.25 -20.13
N LEU A 195 21.16 8.43 -19.85
CA LEU A 195 21.32 6.97 -19.69
C LEU A 195 21.81 6.30 -21.00
N ILE A 196 21.24 6.68 -22.14
CA ILE A 196 21.65 6.17 -23.45
C ILE A 196 23.07 6.60 -23.77
N GLN A 197 23.46 7.85 -23.50
CA GLN A 197 24.85 8.33 -23.69
C GLN A 197 25.85 7.56 -22.80
N MET A 198 25.41 7.05 -21.63
CA MET A 198 26.23 6.14 -20.79
C MET A 198 26.30 4.71 -21.31
N GLY A 199 25.59 4.38 -22.41
CA GLY A 199 25.56 3.04 -22.99
C GLY A 199 24.58 2.09 -22.30
N VAL A 200 23.56 2.61 -21.61
CA VAL A 200 22.48 1.79 -21.07
C VAL A 200 21.64 1.21 -22.20
N GLU A 201 21.53 -0.12 -22.21
CA GLU A 201 20.75 -0.86 -23.21
C GLU A 201 19.39 -1.29 -22.65
N THR A 202 18.51 -1.73 -23.55
CA THR A 202 17.23 -2.38 -23.21
C THR A 202 17.48 -3.56 -22.27
N ASP A 203 16.54 -3.80 -21.34
CA ASP A 203 16.60 -4.85 -20.31
C ASP A 203 17.71 -4.68 -19.25
N THR A 204 18.49 -3.58 -19.30
CA THR A 204 19.45 -3.28 -18.24
C THR A 204 18.74 -2.98 -16.93
N SER A 205 19.13 -3.68 -15.85
CA SER A 205 18.63 -3.46 -14.50
C SER A 205 19.27 -2.25 -13.83
N ILE A 206 18.49 -1.24 -13.46
CA ILE A 206 18.94 0.01 -12.84
C ILE A 206 18.34 0.17 -11.45
N GLY A 207 19.20 0.23 -10.43
CA GLY A 207 18.80 0.41 -9.04
C GLY A 207 18.35 1.84 -8.72
N ILE A 208 17.27 1.97 -7.97
CA ILE A 208 16.78 3.25 -7.45
C ILE A 208 16.59 3.12 -5.94
N ILE A 209 17.50 3.72 -5.16
CA ILE A 209 17.47 3.70 -3.69
C ILE A 209 17.39 5.15 -3.21
N MET A 210 16.18 5.69 -3.27
CA MET A 210 15.91 7.10 -3.02
C MET A 210 14.55 7.26 -2.33
N PRO A 211 14.31 8.34 -1.57
CA PRO A 211 12.96 8.72 -1.19
C PRO A 211 12.14 9.11 -2.43
N MET A 212 10.83 9.23 -2.27
CA MET A 212 9.93 9.73 -3.32
C MET A 212 10.19 11.22 -3.54
N THR A 213 10.89 11.56 -4.63
CA THR A 213 11.16 12.92 -5.08
C THR A 213 10.80 13.06 -6.56
N VAL A 214 10.81 14.27 -7.08
CA VAL A 214 10.59 14.53 -8.52
C VAL A 214 11.64 13.78 -9.35
N GLU A 215 12.90 13.83 -8.91
CA GLU A 215 14.01 13.16 -9.59
C GLU A 215 13.85 11.64 -9.56
N SER A 216 13.45 11.05 -8.42
CA SER A 216 13.27 9.59 -8.34
C SER A 216 12.16 9.09 -9.24
N ILE A 217 11.07 9.87 -9.40
CA ILE A 217 9.98 9.57 -10.34
C ILE A 217 10.47 9.72 -11.79
N ALA A 218 11.23 10.78 -12.08
CA ALA A 218 11.76 11.00 -13.41
C ALA A 218 12.76 9.90 -13.82
N ILE A 219 13.65 9.49 -12.92
CA ILE A 219 14.58 8.37 -13.14
C ILE A 219 13.81 7.07 -13.38
N TYR A 220 12.80 6.79 -12.54
CA TYR A 220 11.97 5.60 -12.64
C TYR A 220 11.28 5.49 -14.01
N LEU A 221 10.63 6.57 -14.44
CA LEU A 221 9.93 6.59 -15.74
C LEU A 221 10.91 6.63 -16.92
N ALA A 222 12.08 7.29 -16.78
CA ALA A 222 13.11 7.30 -17.82
C ALA A 222 13.69 5.91 -18.08
N CYS A 223 13.99 5.14 -17.02
CA CYS A 223 14.41 3.75 -17.16
C CYS A 223 13.41 2.94 -18.00
N ILE A 224 12.12 3.03 -17.65
CA ILE A 224 11.07 2.29 -18.37
C ILE A 224 10.92 2.81 -19.81
N LYS A 225 11.03 4.12 -20.03
CA LYS A 225 10.91 4.75 -21.35
C LYS A 225 11.94 4.23 -22.33
N ILE A 226 13.19 4.03 -21.90
CA ILE A 226 14.27 3.47 -22.75
C ILE A 226 14.26 1.94 -22.82
N GLY A 227 13.29 1.27 -22.19
CA GLY A 227 13.19 -0.19 -22.15
C GLY A 227 14.12 -0.87 -21.13
N ALA A 228 14.81 -0.11 -20.28
CA ALA A 228 15.53 -0.63 -19.13
C ALA A 228 14.54 -1.03 -18.01
N VAL A 229 15.00 -1.82 -17.03
CA VAL A 229 14.20 -2.32 -15.94
C VAL A 229 14.58 -1.59 -14.65
N ALA A 230 13.63 -0.88 -14.05
CA ALA A 230 13.85 -0.24 -12.77
C ALA A 230 13.90 -1.28 -11.65
N VAL A 231 14.93 -1.26 -10.82
CA VAL A 231 15.05 -2.10 -9.61
C VAL A 231 14.87 -1.20 -8.41
N THR A 232 13.63 -1.14 -7.93
CA THR A 232 13.29 -0.20 -6.88
C THR A 232 13.42 -0.85 -5.49
N ILE A 233 14.22 -0.23 -4.63
CA ILE A 233 14.52 -0.74 -3.30
C ILE A 233 14.31 0.40 -2.28
N ALA A 234 13.57 0.11 -1.20
CA ALA A 234 13.32 1.12 -0.18
C ALA A 234 14.62 1.54 0.53
N ASP A 235 14.76 2.83 0.72
CA ASP A 235 15.92 3.47 1.37
C ASP A 235 16.12 3.07 2.85
N SER A 236 15.10 2.45 3.45
CA SER A 236 15.12 1.95 4.84
C SER A 236 15.87 0.63 5.04
N PHE A 237 16.14 -0.15 3.97
CA PHE A 237 16.84 -1.43 4.10
C PHE A 237 18.30 -1.26 4.52
N ALA A 238 18.83 -2.25 5.25
CA ALA A 238 20.24 -2.33 5.59
C ALA A 238 21.11 -2.61 4.34
N PRO A 239 22.41 -2.24 4.34
CA PRO A 239 23.28 -2.47 3.19
C PRO A 239 23.32 -3.93 2.72
N SER A 240 23.37 -4.89 3.64
CA SER A 240 23.36 -6.32 3.32
C SER A 240 22.08 -6.76 2.60
N GLU A 241 20.94 -6.21 2.99
CA GLU A 241 19.65 -6.47 2.35
C GLU A 241 19.57 -5.85 0.94
N ILE A 242 20.15 -4.68 0.76
CA ILE A 242 20.26 -4.02 -0.56
C ILE A 242 21.18 -4.85 -1.47
N ALA A 243 22.34 -5.31 -0.96
CA ALA A 243 23.30 -6.11 -1.71
C ALA A 243 22.69 -7.40 -2.28
N VAL A 244 21.89 -8.11 -1.46
CA VAL A 244 21.17 -9.32 -1.91
C VAL A 244 20.24 -9.02 -3.08
N ARG A 245 19.53 -7.88 -3.02
CA ARG A 245 18.60 -7.47 -4.09
C ARG A 245 19.31 -7.04 -5.37
N PHE A 246 20.46 -6.36 -5.24
CA PHE A 246 21.31 -6.06 -6.39
C PHE A 246 21.79 -7.32 -7.10
N GLN A 247 22.23 -8.31 -6.32
CA GLN A 247 22.70 -9.59 -6.85
C GLN A 247 21.58 -10.36 -7.56
N ILE A 248 20.37 -10.42 -6.97
CA ILE A 248 19.23 -11.13 -7.57
C ILE A 248 18.80 -10.48 -8.89
N ALA A 249 18.82 -9.14 -8.97
CA ALA A 249 18.37 -8.39 -10.13
C ALA A 249 19.51 -8.01 -11.11
N ASP A 250 20.75 -8.50 -10.90
CA ASP A 250 21.95 -8.11 -11.67
C ASP A 250 22.08 -6.58 -11.84
N THR A 251 21.92 -5.85 -10.76
CA THR A 251 21.93 -4.39 -10.77
C THR A 251 23.35 -3.85 -10.78
N ARG A 252 23.74 -3.10 -11.81
CA ARG A 252 25.09 -2.55 -11.96
C ARG A 252 25.16 -1.05 -11.80
N LEU A 253 24.16 -0.32 -12.26
CA LEU A 253 24.02 1.13 -12.13
C LEU A 253 22.95 1.46 -11.08
N VAL A 254 23.27 2.37 -10.16
CA VAL A 254 22.38 2.73 -9.05
C VAL A 254 22.24 4.24 -8.92
N PHE A 255 21.01 4.71 -8.78
CA PHE A 255 20.70 6.09 -8.40
C PHE A 255 20.44 6.19 -6.90
N THR A 256 21.03 7.18 -6.25
CA THR A 256 20.80 7.47 -4.82
C THR A 256 21.00 8.96 -4.53
N GLN A 257 20.77 9.35 -3.29
CA GLN A 257 21.13 10.68 -2.77
C GLN A 257 22.39 10.58 -1.91
N ASP A 258 23.05 11.73 -1.65
CA ASP A 258 24.11 11.78 -0.65
C ASP A 258 23.54 11.48 0.75
N TYR A 259 22.45 12.17 1.12
CA TYR A 259 21.75 11.98 2.40
C TYR A 259 20.25 11.97 2.21
N VAL A 260 19.56 11.20 3.05
CA VAL A 260 18.11 11.26 3.22
C VAL A 260 17.81 11.95 4.54
N HIS A 261 16.94 12.95 4.49
CA HIS A 261 16.45 13.65 5.67
C HIS A 261 15.22 12.94 6.22
N ARG A 262 15.24 12.61 7.52
CA ARG A 262 14.10 12.03 8.26
C ARG A 262 13.95 12.78 9.58
N SER A 263 12.99 13.71 9.67
CA SER A 263 12.84 14.64 10.77
C SER A 263 14.14 15.45 11.00
N ARG A 264 14.87 15.20 12.09
CA ARG A 264 16.13 15.87 12.42
C ARG A 264 17.37 15.03 12.09
N LYS A 265 17.21 13.84 11.51
CA LYS A 265 18.31 12.94 11.19
C LYS A 265 18.70 13.07 9.73
N GLN A 266 20.00 13.02 9.47
CA GLN A 266 20.59 12.87 8.14
C GLN A 266 21.15 11.46 8.05
N LEU A 267 20.62 10.68 7.10
CA LEU A 267 21.02 9.30 6.89
C LEU A 267 21.91 9.24 5.65
N PRO A 268 23.18 8.78 5.78
CA PRO A 268 24.12 8.73 4.65
C PRO A 268 23.69 7.61 3.70
N MET A 269 23.24 7.98 2.49
CA MET A 269 22.73 7.01 1.52
C MET A 269 23.78 6.57 0.53
N TYR A 270 24.67 7.46 0.11
CA TYR A 270 25.74 7.08 -0.80
C TYR A 270 26.67 6.03 -0.16
N GLU A 271 27.12 6.24 1.08
CA GLU A 271 27.94 5.28 1.82
C GLU A 271 27.21 3.93 1.99
N LYS A 272 25.91 3.97 2.31
CA LYS A 272 25.07 2.77 2.42
C LYS A 272 25.04 1.96 1.13
N VAL A 273 24.88 2.62 -0.02
CA VAL A 273 24.84 1.97 -1.34
C VAL A 273 26.22 1.41 -1.74
N ILE A 274 27.31 2.09 -1.35
CA ILE A 274 28.67 1.57 -1.53
C ILE A 274 28.92 0.32 -0.66
N GLU A 275 28.50 0.36 0.61
CA GLU A 275 28.58 -0.79 1.52
C GLU A 275 27.76 -1.98 0.96
N ALA A 276 26.63 -1.70 0.29
CA ALA A 276 25.84 -2.68 -0.44
C ALA A 276 26.48 -3.15 -1.76
N GLN A 277 27.74 -2.75 -2.04
CA GLN A 277 28.54 -3.18 -3.17
C GLN A 277 27.98 -2.74 -4.56
N ALA A 278 27.28 -1.63 -4.64
CA ALA A 278 26.89 -1.06 -5.94
C ALA A 278 28.11 -0.89 -6.85
N GLU A 279 28.00 -1.35 -8.09
CA GLU A 279 29.11 -1.27 -9.04
C GLU A 279 29.36 0.18 -9.45
N GLN A 280 28.36 0.89 -9.93
CA GLN A 280 28.43 2.30 -10.32
C GLN A 280 27.25 3.06 -9.72
N VAL A 281 27.48 4.31 -9.27
CA VAL A 281 26.46 5.11 -8.60
C VAL A 281 26.37 6.51 -9.19
N ILE A 282 25.14 6.95 -9.42
CA ILE A 282 24.80 8.35 -9.73
C ILE A 282 24.19 8.96 -8.49
N VAL A 283 24.76 10.04 -7.98
CA VAL A 283 24.41 10.64 -6.68
C VAL A 283 23.79 12.01 -6.84
N ILE A 284 22.58 12.18 -6.34
CA ILE A 284 21.92 13.48 -6.20
C ILE A 284 22.39 14.11 -4.87
N LYS A 285 23.01 15.27 -4.99
CA LYS A 285 23.51 16.00 -3.83
C LYS A 285 22.39 16.85 -3.21
N THR A 286 22.03 16.56 -1.97
CA THR A 286 20.98 17.26 -1.22
C THR A 286 21.55 18.31 -0.25
N ILE A 287 22.82 18.17 0.16
CA ILE A 287 23.49 19.10 1.07
C ILE A 287 24.55 19.91 0.32
N THR A 288 24.31 21.21 0.18
CA THR A 288 25.12 22.10 -0.66
C THR A 288 26.56 22.24 -0.14
N ASN A 289 26.79 22.32 1.17
CA ASN A 289 28.07 22.62 1.78
C ASN A 289 28.89 21.41 2.25
N ASN A 290 28.45 20.19 1.97
CA ASN A 290 29.18 18.99 2.33
C ASN A 290 30.13 18.56 1.19
N LYS A 291 31.39 18.17 1.54
CA LYS A 291 32.30 17.56 0.58
C LYS A 291 31.94 16.08 0.45
N LEU A 292 31.38 15.72 -0.69
CA LEU A 292 31.14 14.33 -1.05
C LEU A 292 32.35 13.81 -1.83
N PHE A 293 32.97 12.75 -1.33
CA PHE A 293 34.09 12.06 -2.02
C PHE A 293 33.52 10.87 -2.80
N LEU A 294 33.43 11.03 -4.12
CA LEU A 294 32.98 9.96 -5.01
C LEU A 294 34.12 8.99 -5.34
N ARG A 295 33.76 7.71 -5.55
CA ARG A 295 34.68 6.78 -6.22
C ARG A 295 34.90 7.22 -7.67
N LYS A 296 36.02 6.86 -8.25
CA LYS A 296 36.40 7.29 -9.62
C LYS A 296 35.37 6.96 -10.70
N LYS A 297 34.57 5.92 -10.49
CA LYS A 297 33.56 5.44 -11.45
C LYS A 297 32.15 6.00 -11.22
N ASP A 298 31.95 6.77 -10.17
CA ASP A 298 30.66 7.31 -9.78
C ASP A 298 30.51 8.75 -10.29
N TYR A 299 29.26 9.21 -10.48
CA TYR A 299 28.94 10.51 -11.02
C TYR A 299 28.08 11.31 -10.04
N LEU A 300 28.26 12.62 -10.03
CA LEU A 300 27.24 13.51 -9.50
C LEU A 300 26.12 13.66 -10.51
N TRP A 301 24.89 13.83 -10.03
CA TRP A 301 23.72 14.07 -10.86
C TRP A 301 23.92 15.18 -11.89
N LYS A 302 24.52 16.32 -11.48
CA LYS A 302 24.81 17.45 -12.35
C LYS A 302 25.82 17.17 -13.46
N ASP A 303 26.67 16.16 -13.26
CA ASP A 303 27.70 15.76 -14.25
C ASP A 303 27.17 14.60 -15.13
N PHE A 304 26.13 13.93 -14.69
CA PHE A 304 25.40 12.89 -15.41
C PHE A 304 24.33 13.47 -16.33
N LEU A 305 23.50 14.41 -15.80
CA LEU A 305 22.33 14.92 -16.48
C LEU A 305 22.73 15.96 -17.55
N ASP A 306 22.41 15.68 -18.81
CA ASP A 306 22.46 16.69 -19.86
C ASP A 306 21.20 17.57 -19.75
N SER A 307 21.31 18.65 -18.97
CA SER A 307 20.22 19.59 -18.71
C SER A 307 19.87 20.48 -19.92
N ASP A 308 20.75 20.54 -20.92
CA ASP A 308 20.55 21.34 -22.13
C ASP A 308 19.77 20.54 -23.19
N PHE A 309 19.66 19.22 -23.04
CA PHE A 309 18.85 18.38 -23.90
C PHE A 309 17.36 18.73 -23.77
N ASP A 310 16.72 19.11 -24.86
CA ASP A 310 15.32 19.58 -24.92
C ASP A 310 14.49 18.91 -26.03
N GLU A 311 14.96 17.79 -26.53
CA GLU A 311 14.28 17.03 -27.59
C GLU A 311 13.37 15.96 -26.98
N PRO A 312 12.18 15.69 -27.57
CA PRO A 312 11.36 14.56 -27.19
C PRO A 312 12.10 13.23 -27.42
N HIS A 313 12.21 12.41 -26.40
CA HIS A 313 12.76 11.06 -26.57
C HIS A 313 11.63 10.08 -26.89
N ARG A 314 11.76 9.35 -28.01
CA ARG A 314 10.80 8.31 -28.36
C ARG A 314 10.99 7.10 -27.44
N SER A 315 9.90 6.62 -26.84
CA SER A 315 9.92 5.43 -25.99
C SER A 315 10.24 4.16 -26.79
N VAL A 316 10.94 3.23 -26.14
CA VAL A 316 11.25 1.92 -26.72
C VAL A 316 9.99 1.06 -26.74
N SER A 317 9.66 0.48 -27.89
CA SER A 317 8.49 -0.36 -28.09
C SER A 317 8.68 -1.72 -27.45
N ARG A 318 7.82 -2.07 -26.47
CA ARG A 318 7.92 -3.28 -25.64
C ARG A 318 6.73 -4.22 -25.86
N LEU A 319 6.91 -5.49 -25.53
CA LEU A 319 5.80 -6.43 -25.37
C LEU A 319 5.06 -6.16 -24.06
N PRO A 320 3.77 -6.48 -23.96
CA PRO A 320 3.02 -6.40 -22.70
C PRO A 320 3.67 -7.16 -21.55
N SER A 321 4.36 -8.27 -21.84
CA SER A 321 5.04 -9.14 -20.89
C SER A 321 6.47 -8.72 -20.54
N ASP A 322 7.06 -7.75 -21.26
CA ASP A 322 8.41 -7.28 -20.95
C ASP A 322 8.44 -6.59 -19.60
N TYR A 323 9.56 -6.72 -18.88
CA TYR A 323 9.69 -6.14 -17.55
C TYR A 323 9.86 -4.62 -17.63
N CYS A 324 9.23 -3.92 -16.71
CA CYS A 324 9.40 -2.48 -16.51
C CYS A 324 9.95 -2.16 -15.10
N ASN A 325 9.69 -3.00 -14.12
CA ASN A 325 10.13 -2.80 -12.75
C ASN A 325 10.33 -4.15 -12.04
N ILE A 326 11.31 -4.23 -11.14
CA ILE A 326 11.50 -5.35 -10.21
C ILE A 326 11.29 -4.84 -8.80
N LEU A 327 10.32 -5.42 -8.11
CA LEU A 327 10.05 -5.21 -6.70
C LEU A 327 10.37 -6.48 -5.90
N PHE A 328 10.54 -6.32 -4.59
CA PHE A 328 10.87 -7.42 -3.71
C PHE A 328 9.85 -7.59 -2.60
N SER A 329 9.39 -8.81 -2.40
CA SER A 329 8.62 -9.17 -1.21
C SER A 329 9.41 -10.13 -0.33
N SER A 330 9.13 -10.12 0.98
CA SER A 330 9.75 -11.08 1.89
C SER A 330 9.28 -12.49 1.58
N GLY A 331 10.22 -13.41 1.35
CA GLY A 331 9.93 -14.84 1.35
C GLY A 331 9.70 -15.33 2.78
N THR A 332 8.76 -16.25 2.98
CA THR A 332 8.54 -16.88 4.30
C THR A 332 9.67 -17.82 4.74
N THR A 333 10.48 -18.29 3.80
CA THR A 333 11.45 -19.37 4.03
C THR A 333 12.81 -19.17 3.35
N GLY A 334 13.14 -17.95 2.88
CA GLY A 334 14.38 -17.75 2.13
C GLY A 334 14.66 -16.30 1.74
N PRO A 335 15.53 -16.08 0.75
CA PRO A 335 15.82 -14.74 0.24
C PRO A 335 14.54 -14.03 -0.26
N PRO A 336 14.56 -12.69 -0.37
CA PRO A 336 13.41 -11.94 -0.86
C PRO A 336 13.02 -12.42 -2.26
N LYS A 337 11.71 -12.59 -2.50
CA LYS A 337 11.21 -12.92 -3.84
C LYS A 337 11.33 -11.69 -4.73
N ALA A 338 11.99 -11.82 -5.86
CA ALA A 338 12.05 -10.78 -6.88
C ALA A 338 10.88 -10.93 -7.86
N ILE A 339 9.99 -9.96 -7.84
CA ILE A 339 8.74 -9.96 -8.59
C ILE A 339 8.84 -8.94 -9.70
N PRO A 340 8.96 -9.37 -10.96
CA PRO A 340 8.96 -8.46 -12.09
C PRO A 340 7.53 -7.94 -12.33
N TRP A 341 7.40 -6.63 -12.47
CA TRP A 341 6.24 -5.98 -13.05
C TRP A 341 6.46 -5.83 -14.54
N THR A 342 5.44 -6.19 -15.30
CA THR A 342 5.42 -6.04 -16.75
C THR A 342 4.71 -4.75 -17.16
N HIS A 343 4.68 -4.43 -18.44
CA HIS A 343 3.96 -3.25 -18.95
C HIS A 343 2.43 -3.33 -18.75
N THR A 344 1.87 -4.50 -18.41
CA THR A 344 0.45 -4.66 -18.06
C THR A 344 0.16 -4.34 -16.60
N THR A 345 1.13 -4.51 -15.69
CA THR A 345 0.91 -4.34 -14.24
C THR A 345 0.49 -2.91 -13.87
N PRO A 346 1.09 -1.82 -14.42
CA PRO A 346 0.62 -0.46 -14.19
C PRO A 346 -0.82 -0.19 -14.64
N ILE A 347 -1.33 -0.92 -15.63
CA ILE A 347 -2.73 -0.80 -16.08
C ILE A 347 -3.67 -1.23 -14.94
N LYS A 348 -3.33 -2.34 -14.24
CA LYS A 348 -4.09 -2.79 -13.05
C LYS A 348 -4.08 -1.71 -11.97
N SER A 349 -2.93 -1.12 -11.67
CA SER A 349 -2.81 -0.05 -10.67
C SER A 349 -3.69 1.15 -11.01
N ALA A 350 -3.64 1.60 -12.28
CA ALA A 350 -4.43 2.73 -12.74
C ALA A 350 -5.94 2.43 -12.76
N ALA A 351 -6.33 1.19 -13.12
CA ALA A 351 -7.70 0.73 -13.11
C ALA A 351 -8.29 0.69 -11.69
N ASP A 352 -7.52 0.17 -10.72
CA ASP A 352 -7.95 0.15 -9.31
C ASP A 352 -8.15 1.58 -8.77
N ALA A 353 -7.28 2.50 -9.14
CA ALA A 353 -7.43 3.90 -8.79
C ALA A 353 -8.68 4.53 -9.43
N TYR A 354 -8.91 4.29 -10.71
CA TYR A 354 -10.08 4.78 -11.45
C TYR A 354 -11.39 4.26 -10.89
N LEU A 355 -11.47 2.93 -10.65
CA LEU A 355 -12.69 2.26 -10.25
C LEU A 355 -12.92 2.37 -8.72
N HIS A 356 -12.00 1.87 -7.92
CA HIS A 356 -12.22 1.70 -6.48
C HIS A 356 -11.98 2.96 -5.66
N HIS A 357 -11.00 3.77 -6.08
CA HIS A 357 -10.66 5.03 -5.41
C HIS A 357 -11.33 6.25 -6.08
N ASP A 358 -12.06 6.04 -7.16
CA ASP A 358 -12.78 7.08 -7.91
C ASP A 358 -11.87 8.24 -8.33
N ILE A 359 -10.65 7.93 -8.77
CA ILE A 359 -9.68 8.94 -9.18
C ILE A 359 -10.10 9.54 -10.52
N LYS A 360 -10.06 10.87 -10.59
CA LYS A 360 -10.48 11.69 -11.73
C LYS A 360 -9.35 12.58 -12.21
N THR A 361 -9.48 13.05 -13.44
CA THR A 361 -8.59 14.07 -14.00
C THR A 361 -8.51 15.28 -13.07
N GLY A 362 -7.29 15.70 -12.73
CA GLY A 362 -7.01 16.85 -11.86
C GLY A 362 -7.03 16.55 -10.36
N ASP A 363 -7.39 15.34 -9.93
CA ASP A 363 -7.24 14.91 -8.54
C ASP A 363 -5.79 15.05 -8.04
N CYS A 364 -5.62 15.03 -6.74
CA CYS A 364 -4.32 15.12 -6.09
C CYS A 364 -4.14 13.94 -5.12
N LEU A 365 -3.29 12.99 -5.51
CA LEU A 365 -3.02 11.78 -4.75
C LEU A 365 -1.79 11.97 -3.86
N CYS A 366 -1.94 11.72 -2.58
CA CYS A 366 -0.83 11.71 -1.62
C CYS A 366 -0.76 10.33 -0.95
N TRP A 367 0.38 9.68 -1.05
CA TRP A 367 0.66 8.45 -0.32
C TRP A 367 2.08 8.50 0.24
N PRO A 368 2.26 8.60 1.56
CA PRO A 368 3.58 8.49 2.17
C PRO A 368 4.16 7.08 1.99
N THR A 369 4.98 6.90 0.96
CA THR A 369 5.53 5.61 0.55
C THR A 369 6.93 5.76 -0.06
N SER A 370 7.45 4.70 -0.68
CA SER A 370 8.72 4.65 -1.42
C SER A 370 8.53 3.85 -2.70
N LEU A 371 9.31 4.13 -3.73
CA LEU A 371 9.33 3.33 -4.97
C LEU A 371 9.68 1.85 -4.71
N GLY A 372 10.40 1.54 -3.64
CA GLY A 372 10.73 0.17 -3.27
C GLY A 372 9.57 -0.62 -2.61
N TRP A 373 8.41 -0.02 -2.42
CA TRP A 373 7.18 -0.67 -1.98
C TRP A 373 6.14 -0.60 -3.10
N MET A 374 5.24 -1.59 -3.17
CA MET A 374 4.21 -1.65 -4.21
C MET A 374 3.46 -0.32 -4.40
N MET A 375 3.13 0.36 -3.30
CA MET A 375 2.36 1.61 -3.37
C MET A 375 3.13 2.80 -3.95
N GLY A 376 4.45 2.72 -4.10
CA GLY A 376 5.24 3.74 -4.82
C GLY A 376 4.95 3.75 -6.31
N PRO A 377 5.28 2.70 -7.05
CA PRO A 377 4.89 2.53 -8.45
C PRO A 377 3.39 2.64 -8.66
N TRP A 378 2.58 2.07 -7.77
CA TRP A 378 1.13 2.22 -7.80
C TRP A 378 0.72 3.70 -7.83
N LEU A 379 1.24 4.54 -6.92
CA LEU A 379 0.94 5.97 -6.85
C LEU A 379 1.31 6.69 -8.16
N VAL A 380 2.49 6.39 -8.71
CA VAL A 380 2.98 7.02 -9.95
C VAL A 380 2.03 6.72 -11.11
N PHE A 381 1.75 5.45 -11.38
CA PHE A 381 0.91 5.08 -12.52
C PHE A 381 -0.57 5.41 -12.29
N SER A 382 -1.08 5.21 -11.08
CA SER A 382 -2.45 5.56 -10.73
C SER A 382 -2.76 7.03 -10.88
N ALA A 383 -1.82 7.90 -10.53
CA ALA A 383 -2.01 9.34 -10.72
C ALA A 383 -1.85 9.72 -12.19
N LEU A 384 -0.71 9.40 -12.81
CA LEU A 384 -0.36 9.96 -14.12
C LEU A 384 -1.23 9.41 -15.25
N ILE A 385 -1.58 8.12 -15.25
CA ILE A 385 -2.48 7.54 -16.27
C ILE A 385 -3.90 8.12 -16.14
N ASN A 386 -4.37 8.38 -14.92
CA ASN A 386 -5.66 9.04 -14.69
C ASN A 386 -5.61 10.58 -14.83
N LYS A 387 -4.48 11.14 -15.30
CA LYS A 387 -4.30 12.59 -15.49
C LYS A 387 -4.49 13.39 -14.19
N ALA A 388 -4.14 12.77 -13.08
CA ALA A 388 -4.13 13.35 -11.74
C ALA A 388 -2.70 13.75 -11.36
N ARG A 389 -2.55 14.49 -10.29
CA ARG A 389 -1.25 14.95 -9.78
C ARG A 389 -0.82 14.16 -8.54
N ILE A 390 0.46 14.06 -8.34
CA ILE A 390 1.08 13.40 -7.19
C ILE A 390 1.50 14.46 -6.19
N ALA A 391 1.10 14.34 -4.93
CA ALA A 391 1.61 15.16 -3.85
C ALA A 391 2.72 14.42 -3.09
N LEU A 392 3.94 14.95 -3.14
CA LEU A 392 5.14 14.38 -2.53
C LEU A 392 5.54 15.18 -1.30
N TYR A 393 5.39 14.58 -0.13
CA TYR A 393 5.88 15.17 1.11
C TYR A 393 7.32 14.72 1.39
N PRO A 394 8.28 15.66 1.53
CA PRO A 394 9.70 15.31 1.54
C PRO A 394 10.22 14.75 2.88
N ASP A 395 9.39 14.67 3.91
CA ASP A 395 9.79 14.22 5.25
C ASP A 395 8.81 13.15 5.80
N VAL A 396 8.90 12.83 7.06
CA VAL A 396 8.02 11.85 7.73
C VAL A 396 6.60 12.39 7.81
N ALA A 397 5.63 11.58 7.41
CA ALA A 397 4.20 11.95 7.36
C ALA A 397 3.55 12.03 8.75
N THR A 398 4.21 12.70 9.68
CA THR A 398 3.73 12.93 11.06
C THR A 398 3.80 14.41 11.42
N GLY A 399 2.96 14.79 12.36
CA GLY A 399 2.98 16.16 12.87
C GLY A 399 2.28 17.18 11.96
N ARG A 400 2.17 18.39 12.50
CA ARG A 400 1.39 19.47 11.90
C ARG A 400 1.86 19.87 10.49
N ASN A 401 3.15 19.75 10.20
CA ASN A 401 3.70 20.13 8.90
C ASN A 401 3.15 19.27 7.78
N PHE A 402 3.04 17.94 7.99
CA PHE A 402 2.44 17.05 7.02
C PHE A 402 0.95 17.39 6.78
N PHE A 403 0.19 17.62 7.85
CA PHE A 403 -1.22 17.97 7.71
C PHE A 403 -1.44 19.30 7.00
N THR A 404 -0.59 20.29 7.28
CA THR A 404 -0.59 21.59 6.58
C THR A 404 -0.23 21.41 5.10
N PHE A 405 0.70 20.49 4.79
CA PHE A 405 1.02 20.15 3.40
C PHE A 405 -0.18 19.53 2.68
N VAL A 406 -0.86 18.55 3.28
CA VAL A 406 -2.08 17.93 2.72
C VAL A 406 -3.13 18.99 2.39
N GLN A 407 -3.36 19.93 3.30
CA GLN A 407 -4.27 21.06 3.10
C GLN A 407 -3.82 21.98 1.95
N LYS A 408 -2.54 22.44 1.97
CA LYS A 408 -2.01 23.37 0.97
C LYS A 408 -1.93 22.77 -0.43
N ALA A 409 -1.58 21.48 -0.53
CA ALA A 409 -1.53 20.74 -1.78
C ALA A 409 -2.92 20.42 -2.34
N LYS A 410 -3.98 20.66 -1.53
CA LYS A 410 -5.37 20.31 -1.85
C LYS A 410 -5.49 18.84 -2.24
N VAL A 411 -4.98 17.97 -1.38
CA VAL A 411 -5.04 16.52 -1.59
C VAL A 411 -6.50 16.07 -1.63
N THR A 412 -6.86 15.29 -2.65
CA THR A 412 -8.20 14.75 -2.83
C THR A 412 -8.29 13.27 -2.46
N MET A 413 -7.19 12.54 -2.61
CA MET A 413 -7.05 11.16 -2.17
C MET A 413 -5.81 11.04 -1.25
N LEU A 414 -6.02 10.62 0.00
CA LEU A 414 -4.94 10.41 0.95
C LEU A 414 -4.80 8.93 1.31
N GLY A 415 -3.69 8.33 0.88
CA GLY A 415 -3.30 6.98 1.25
C GLY A 415 -2.59 6.94 2.59
N VAL A 416 -2.91 5.92 3.38
CA VAL A 416 -2.36 5.72 4.73
C VAL A 416 -1.96 4.26 4.96
N VAL A 417 -1.12 4.06 5.96
CA VAL A 417 -0.97 2.78 6.65
C VAL A 417 -1.64 2.89 8.03
N PRO A 418 -2.32 1.86 8.55
CA PRO A 418 -3.06 1.92 9.80
C PRO A 418 -2.27 2.43 11.00
N SER A 419 -1.01 2.03 11.14
CA SER A 419 -0.12 2.51 12.23
C SER A 419 0.11 4.01 12.21
N LEU A 420 0.10 4.64 11.03
CA LEU A 420 0.22 6.09 10.88
C LEU A 420 -1.03 6.80 11.41
N VAL A 421 -2.22 6.29 11.12
CA VAL A 421 -3.51 6.82 11.62
C VAL A 421 -3.58 6.71 13.14
N SER A 422 -3.19 5.55 13.69
CA SER A 422 -3.09 5.35 15.14
C SER A 422 -2.17 6.38 15.80
N ARG A 423 -1.04 6.69 15.15
CA ARG A 423 -0.13 7.73 15.61
C ARG A 423 -0.77 9.11 15.58
N TRP A 424 -1.41 9.49 14.48
CA TRP A 424 -2.10 10.79 14.36
C TRP A 424 -3.18 10.98 15.43
N ARG A 425 -3.95 9.92 15.70
CA ARG A 425 -4.97 9.93 16.75
C ARG A 425 -4.37 10.15 18.14
N LYS A 426 -3.25 9.47 18.46
CA LYS A 426 -2.55 9.62 19.75
C LYS A 426 -1.90 11.01 19.93
N ASP A 427 -1.36 11.57 18.86
CA ASP A 427 -0.72 12.88 18.88
C ASP A 427 -1.72 14.03 18.99
N GLY A 428 -3.04 13.77 18.95
CA GLY A 428 -4.11 14.76 19.14
C GLY A 428 -4.14 15.86 18.08
N LEU A 429 -3.66 15.58 16.87
CA LEU A 429 -3.50 16.56 15.78
C LEU A 429 -4.82 16.85 15.04
N ALA A 430 -5.91 16.24 15.49
CA ALA A 430 -7.24 16.38 14.93
C ALA A 430 -7.78 17.82 15.01
N GLY A 431 -8.51 18.24 13.97
CA GLY A 431 -9.24 19.52 13.94
C GLY A 431 -8.39 20.78 13.79
N SER A 432 -7.05 20.65 13.59
CA SER A 432 -6.17 21.80 13.46
C SER A 432 -5.93 22.28 12.03
N VAL A 433 -6.46 21.56 11.03
CA VAL A 433 -6.27 21.79 9.59
C VAL A 433 -7.57 21.53 8.82
N ASP A 434 -7.69 22.17 7.67
CA ASP A 434 -8.82 21.96 6.78
C ASP A 434 -8.50 20.84 5.76
N TRP A 435 -9.18 19.71 5.88
CA TRP A 435 -9.12 18.57 4.97
C TRP A 435 -10.36 18.44 4.09
N SER A 436 -11.11 19.52 3.90
CA SER A 436 -12.31 19.53 3.06
C SER A 436 -12.07 19.16 1.59
N SER A 437 -10.85 19.28 1.11
CA SER A 437 -10.46 18.83 -0.23
C SER A 437 -10.42 17.31 -0.38
N ILE A 438 -10.27 16.55 0.71
CA ILE A 438 -10.21 15.09 0.66
C ILE A 438 -11.57 14.55 0.30
N ARG A 439 -11.63 13.73 -0.75
CA ARG A 439 -12.82 13.00 -1.20
C ARG A 439 -12.80 11.55 -0.72
N VAL A 440 -11.62 10.96 -0.64
CA VAL A 440 -11.43 9.55 -0.29
C VAL A 440 -10.10 9.34 0.43
N PHE A 441 -10.12 8.45 1.42
CA PHE A 441 -8.91 7.85 1.98
C PHE A 441 -8.71 6.45 1.41
N SER A 442 -7.47 5.96 1.43
CA SER A 442 -7.20 4.54 1.20
C SER A 442 -6.24 4.00 2.25
N SER A 443 -6.49 2.79 2.72
CA SER A 443 -5.71 2.13 3.77
C SER A 443 -5.20 0.78 3.28
N THR A 444 -3.90 0.52 3.44
CA THR A 444 -3.29 -0.77 3.07
C THR A 444 -2.04 -1.08 3.88
N GLY A 445 -1.54 -2.30 3.71
CA GLY A 445 -0.25 -2.74 4.24
C GLY A 445 -0.31 -3.41 5.61
N GLU A 446 -1.33 -3.12 6.41
CA GLU A 446 -1.55 -3.66 7.76
C GLU A 446 -3.04 -3.91 7.98
N CYS A 447 -3.38 -4.75 8.98
CA CYS A 447 -4.76 -4.83 9.45
C CYS A 447 -5.14 -3.53 10.16
N SER A 448 -6.22 -2.89 9.73
CA SER A 448 -6.69 -1.64 10.29
C SER A 448 -7.49 -1.83 11.59
N ASN A 449 -7.48 -0.78 12.42
CA ASN A 449 -8.30 -0.72 13.63
C ASN A 449 -9.57 0.08 13.33
N PRO A 450 -10.79 -0.44 13.64
CA PRO A 450 -12.04 0.25 13.37
C PRO A 450 -12.13 1.66 13.98
N ASP A 451 -11.64 1.83 15.21
CA ASP A 451 -11.66 3.13 15.89
C ASP A 451 -10.75 4.17 15.23
N ASP A 452 -9.59 3.73 14.72
CA ASP A 452 -8.65 4.60 14.03
C ASP A 452 -9.20 5.01 12.65
N MET A 453 -9.85 4.06 11.94
CA MET A 453 -10.49 4.38 10.65
C MET A 453 -11.72 5.27 10.85
N PHE A 454 -12.53 5.02 11.86
CA PHE A 454 -13.63 5.92 12.23
C PHE A 454 -13.11 7.34 12.54
N PHE A 455 -12.04 7.45 13.32
CA PHE A 455 -11.39 8.74 13.60
C PHE A 455 -10.96 9.42 12.30
N LEU A 456 -10.31 8.70 11.38
CA LEU A 456 -9.84 9.25 10.11
C LEU A 456 -11.01 9.81 9.28
N MET A 457 -12.11 9.05 9.16
CA MET A 457 -13.32 9.47 8.46
C MET A 457 -13.90 10.77 9.02
N ALA A 458 -13.96 10.88 10.35
CA ALA A 458 -14.47 12.06 11.03
C ALA A 458 -13.62 13.31 10.78
N GLN A 459 -12.29 13.19 10.57
CA GLN A 459 -11.39 14.32 10.34
C GLN A 459 -11.62 15.02 8.99
N ALA A 460 -12.26 14.40 8.03
CA ALA A 460 -12.60 14.95 6.72
C ALA A 460 -14.13 15.05 6.50
N ASN A 461 -14.89 15.35 7.55
CA ASN A 461 -16.36 15.43 7.50
C ASN A 461 -17.00 14.15 6.94
N TYR A 462 -16.55 13.01 7.41
CA TYR A 462 -16.98 11.67 6.99
C TYR A 462 -16.79 11.42 5.50
N LYS A 463 -15.55 11.16 5.13
CA LYS A 463 -15.20 10.61 3.82
C LYS A 463 -14.86 9.13 3.95
N PRO A 464 -15.11 8.32 2.90
CA PRO A 464 -14.87 6.88 2.94
C PRO A 464 -13.38 6.56 3.09
N VAL A 465 -13.08 5.48 3.79
CA VAL A 465 -11.77 4.84 3.79
C VAL A 465 -11.85 3.57 2.96
N ILE A 466 -11.26 3.57 1.78
CA ILE A 466 -11.17 2.39 0.94
C ILE A 466 -10.07 1.49 1.51
N GLU A 467 -10.48 0.44 2.24
CA GLU A 467 -9.56 -0.62 2.61
C GLU A 467 -9.12 -1.36 1.34
N TYR A 468 -7.81 -1.52 1.17
CA TYR A 468 -7.24 -2.01 -0.08
C TYR A 468 -6.19 -3.08 0.21
N CYS A 469 -6.52 -4.33 -0.08
CA CYS A 469 -5.61 -5.45 0.15
C CYS A 469 -5.20 -6.13 -1.15
N GLY A 470 -3.91 -6.32 -1.28
CA GLY A 470 -3.28 -6.93 -2.43
C GLY A 470 -1.83 -7.27 -2.17
N GLY A 471 -1.03 -7.24 -3.21
CA GLY A 471 0.39 -7.56 -3.09
C GLY A 471 1.18 -7.13 -4.30
N THR A 472 2.49 -7.09 -4.13
CA THR A 472 3.45 -6.81 -5.20
C THR A 472 3.23 -7.75 -6.40
N GLU A 473 2.89 -9.00 -6.12
CA GLU A 473 2.61 -10.07 -7.10
C GLU A 473 1.26 -9.96 -7.80
N ILE A 474 0.43 -8.96 -7.42
CA ILE A 474 -0.88 -8.69 -8.05
C ILE A 474 -0.83 -7.37 -8.81
N GLY A 475 0.09 -6.48 -8.44
CA GLY A 475 0.17 -5.12 -8.98
C GLY A 475 -0.99 -4.22 -8.58
N GLY A 476 -1.79 -4.66 -7.62
CA GLY A 476 -3.01 -4.00 -7.17
C GLY A 476 -3.68 -4.75 -6.04
N GLY A 477 -5.00 -4.52 -5.86
CA GLY A 477 -5.84 -5.21 -4.91
C GLY A 477 -6.49 -6.46 -5.49
N TYR A 478 -6.77 -7.45 -4.61
CA TYR A 478 -7.69 -8.54 -4.90
C TYR A 478 -9.01 -8.37 -4.17
N ILE A 479 -9.02 -7.56 -3.10
CA ILE A 479 -10.19 -7.22 -2.30
C ILE A 479 -10.07 -5.75 -1.85
N THR A 480 -11.20 -5.04 -1.81
CA THR A 480 -11.21 -3.60 -1.60
C THR A 480 -12.58 -3.08 -1.14
N GLY A 481 -12.71 -1.77 -1.00
CA GLY A 481 -13.98 -1.06 -0.94
C GLY A 481 -14.27 -0.31 -2.24
N THR A 482 -15.41 0.37 -2.27
CA THR A 482 -15.79 1.30 -3.35
C THR A 482 -16.49 2.53 -2.78
N VAL A 483 -16.53 3.60 -3.59
CA VAL A 483 -17.31 4.81 -3.23
C VAL A 483 -18.80 4.69 -3.58
N VAL A 484 -19.24 3.57 -4.18
CA VAL A 484 -20.65 3.32 -4.50
C VAL A 484 -21.35 2.44 -3.47
N GLN A 485 -20.62 1.94 -2.48
CA GLN A 485 -21.15 1.09 -1.41
C GLN A 485 -20.94 1.75 -0.04
N PRO A 486 -21.81 1.46 0.95
CA PRO A 486 -21.60 1.91 2.32
C PRO A 486 -20.20 1.51 2.85
N ASN A 487 -19.57 2.40 3.62
CA ASN A 487 -18.24 2.15 4.17
C ASN A 487 -18.29 1.88 5.67
N ILE A 488 -17.88 0.69 6.04
CA ILE A 488 -17.76 0.20 7.42
C ILE A 488 -16.28 0.17 7.78
N PRO A 489 -15.85 0.81 8.86
CA PRO A 489 -14.45 0.87 9.23
C PRO A 489 -13.78 -0.51 9.30
N SER A 490 -12.58 -0.63 8.70
CA SER A 490 -11.77 -1.85 8.72
C SER A 490 -12.44 -3.07 8.07
N THR A 491 -13.31 -2.85 7.09
CA THR A 491 -13.91 -3.90 6.27
C THR A 491 -13.73 -3.62 4.78
N PHE A 492 -13.84 -4.66 4.00
CA PHE A 492 -13.79 -4.63 2.54
C PHE A 492 -15.21 -4.94 2.02
N SER A 493 -15.74 -4.10 1.15
CA SER A 493 -17.11 -4.27 0.66
C SER A 493 -17.21 -5.21 -0.55
N THR A 494 -16.10 -5.49 -1.25
CA THR A 494 -16.12 -6.25 -2.50
C THR A 494 -14.75 -6.84 -2.83
N PRO A 495 -14.69 -7.96 -3.56
CA PRO A 495 -13.50 -8.31 -4.32
C PRO A 495 -13.18 -7.21 -5.33
N ALA A 496 -11.91 -7.04 -5.69
CA ALA A 496 -11.54 -6.07 -6.72
C ALA A 496 -12.11 -6.45 -8.09
N LEU A 497 -12.60 -5.48 -8.84
CA LEU A 497 -13.15 -5.70 -10.18
C LEU A 497 -12.13 -6.39 -11.09
N GLY A 498 -12.58 -7.37 -11.87
CA GLY A 498 -11.72 -8.22 -12.69
C GLY A 498 -10.88 -9.24 -11.93
N SER A 499 -11.11 -9.39 -10.63
CA SER A 499 -10.44 -10.40 -9.77
C SER A 499 -11.46 -11.19 -8.99
N ARG A 500 -11.19 -12.48 -8.78
CA ARG A 500 -12.02 -13.34 -7.92
C ARG A 500 -11.15 -14.27 -7.08
N PHE A 501 -11.69 -14.70 -5.95
CA PHE A 501 -11.01 -15.62 -5.04
C PHE A 501 -11.99 -16.58 -4.35
N LEU A 502 -11.45 -17.60 -3.72
CA LEU A 502 -12.15 -18.49 -2.81
C LEU A 502 -11.55 -18.37 -1.42
N ILE A 503 -12.39 -18.59 -0.42
CA ILE A 503 -11.98 -18.77 0.97
C ILE A 503 -12.10 -20.26 1.27
N LEU A 504 -10.99 -20.91 1.60
CA LEU A 504 -10.95 -22.36 1.83
C LEU A 504 -10.42 -22.65 3.25
N ASP A 505 -10.98 -23.70 3.85
CA ASP A 505 -10.45 -24.29 5.06
C ASP A 505 -9.22 -25.19 4.77
N GLU A 506 -8.64 -25.78 5.81
CA GLU A 506 -7.48 -26.67 5.68
C GLU A 506 -7.77 -27.96 4.90
N ALA A 507 -9.05 -28.33 4.77
CA ALA A 507 -9.50 -29.49 3.99
C ALA A 507 -9.83 -29.13 2.53
N GLY A 508 -9.68 -27.86 2.14
CA GLY A 508 -9.98 -27.37 0.78
C GLY A 508 -11.47 -27.13 0.52
N LYS A 509 -12.29 -27.11 1.57
CA LYS A 509 -13.71 -26.81 1.47
C LYS A 509 -13.92 -25.29 1.58
N GLN A 510 -14.84 -24.76 0.77
CA GLN A 510 -15.26 -23.37 0.85
C GLN A 510 -15.93 -23.10 2.20
N THR A 511 -15.54 -21.98 2.82
CA THR A 511 -15.97 -21.57 4.16
C THR A 511 -16.06 -20.05 4.24
N ASP A 512 -16.75 -19.55 5.27
CA ASP A 512 -16.82 -18.10 5.55
C ASP A 512 -15.56 -17.58 6.25
N GLU A 513 -14.72 -18.44 6.81
CA GLU A 513 -13.43 -18.03 7.41
C GLU A 513 -12.33 -19.03 7.04
N GLY A 514 -11.27 -18.54 6.38
CA GLY A 514 -10.20 -19.42 5.90
C GLY A 514 -9.11 -18.68 5.12
N GLU A 515 -8.29 -19.46 4.42
CA GLU A 515 -7.22 -18.96 3.55
C GLU A 515 -7.76 -18.51 2.20
N VAL A 516 -7.19 -17.42 1.67
CA VAL A 516 -7.54 -16.87 0.36
C VAL A 516 -6.74 -17.54 -0.75
N PHE A 517 -7.48 -17.98 -1.78
CA PHE A 517 -6.93 -18.48 -3.03
C PHE A 517 -7.51 -17.69 -4.21
N LEU A 518 -6.64 -17.04 -4.97
CA LEU A 518 -7.05 -16.30 -6.16
C LEU A 518 -7.36 -17.27 -7.30
N ILE A 519 -8.32 -16.91 -8.15
CA ILE A 519 -8.70 -17.67 -9.34
C ILE A 519 -8.21 -16.93 -10.58
N PRO A 520 -7.17 -17.41 -11.27
CA PRO A 520 -6.73 -16.85 -12.54
C PRO A 520 -7.78 -17.00 -13.66
N PRO A 521 -7.72 -16.16 -14.72
CA PRO A 521 -6.77 -15.07 -14.91
C PRO A 521 -7.21 -13.78 -14.25
N ALA A 522 -6.25 -12.96 -13.80
CA ALA A 522 -6.49 -11.56 -13.45
C ALA A 522 -5.34 -10.70 -13.97
N LEU A 523 -5.64 -9.55 -14.55
CA LEU A 523 -4.62 -8.61 -15.04
C LEU A 523 -3.75 -8.15 -13.85
N GLY A 524 -2.45 -8.07 -14.05
CA GLY A 524 -1.48 -7.66 -13.02
C GLY A 524 -0.92 -8.80 -12.17
N LEU A 525 -1.51 -10.00 -12.21
CA LEU A 525 -0.91 -11.16 -11.55
C LEU A 525 0.48 -11.46 -12.13
N SER A 526 1.48 -11.61 -11.25
CA SER A 526 2.80 -12.07 -11.69
C SER A 526 2.71 -13.49 -12.27
N THR A 527 3.44 -13.70 -13.35
CA THR A 527 3.57 -15.01 -14.00
C THR A 527 4.93 -15.64 -13.75
N GLU A 528 5.84 -14.90 -13.09
CA GLU A 528 7.23 -15.29 -12.89
C GLU A 528 7.80 -14.75 -11.56
N LEU A 529 8.83 -15.40 -11.08
CA LEU A 529 9.75 -14.95 -10.03
C LEU A 529 11.17 -15.11 -10.56
N LEU A 530 12.03 -14.10 -10.41
CA LEU A 530 13.37 -14.13 -10.97
C LEU A 530 14.33 -15.11 -10.23
N ASN A 531 14.04 -15.41 -8.98
CA ASN A 531 14.91 -16.20 -8.11
C ASN A 531 14.20 -17.36 -7.41
N ALA A 532 13.02 -17.76 -7.89
CA ALA A 532 12.29 -18.90 -7.34
C ALA A 532 11.37 -19.51 -8.43
N ASP A 533 11.00 -20.76 -8.24
CA ASP A 533 9.99 -21.40 -9.08
C ASP A 533 8.59 -20.82 -8.75
N HIS A 534 8.05 -20.05 -9.67
CA HIS A 534 6.75 -19.38 -9.53
C HIS A 534 5.61 -20.35 -9.27
N TYR A 535 5.57 -21.48 -10.01
CA TYR A 535 4.53 -22.49 -9.84
C TYR A 535 4.63 -23.15 -8.45
N ALA A 536 5.83 -23.52 -8.03
CA ALA A 536 6.06 -24.10 -6.71
C ALA A 536 5.64 -23.17 -5.56
N VAL A 537 5.83 -21.85 -5.74
CA VAL A 537 5.48 -20.84 -4.72
C VAL A 537 3.99 -20.60 -4.61
N TYR A 538 3.29 -20.51 -5.74
CA TYR A 538 1.90 -20.00 -5.75
C TYR A 538 0.84 -21.04 -6.09
N TYR A 539 1.17 -22.10 -6.82
CA TYR A 539 0.19 -23.06 -7.34
C TYR A 539 0.36 -24.48 -6.81
N ALA A 540 1.59 -24.84 -6.42
CA ALA A 540 1.81 -26.18 -5.86
C ALA A 540 1.14 -26.34 -4.50
N ASN A 541 0.65 -27.56 -4.24
CA ASN A 541 0.05 -27.94 -2.96
C ASN A 541 -1.14 -27.04 -2.53
N THR A 542 -1.91 -26.56 -3.49
CA THR A 542 -3.23 -25.98 -3.20
C THR A 542 -4.22 -27.08 -2.81
N PRO A 543 -5.23 -26.79 -1.98
CA PRO A 543 -6.06 -27.82 -1.37
C PRO A 543 -7.07 -28.47 -2.31
N THR A 544 -7.15 -28.07 -3.56
CA THR A 544 -8.07 -28.62 -4.59
C THR A 544 -7.32 -28.89 -5.90
N ASP A 545 -7.89 -29.73 -6.76
CA ASP A 545 -7.37 -29.99 -8.11
C ASP A 545 -7.61 -28.83 -9.10
N ASN A 546 -8.36 -27.82 -8.70
CA ASN A 546 -8.55 -26.62 -9.49
C ASN A 546 -7.29 -25.77 -9.48
N LEU A 547 -7.05 -25.06 -10.59
CA LEU A 547 -5.95 -24.11 -10.66
C LEU A 547 -6.25 -22.88 -9.77
N LEU A 548 -5.76 -22.93 -8.56
CA LEU A 548 -5.88 -21.86 -7.57
C LEU A 548 -4.50 -21.29 -7.25
N ARG A 549 -4.43 -19.96 -7.13
CA ARG A 549 -3.22 -19.29 -6.70
C ARG A 549 -3.30 -18.94 -5.21
N ARG A 550 -2.43 -19.53 -4.42
CA ARG A 550 -2.33 -19.24 -2.99
C ARG A 550 -1.89 -17.77 -2.76
N HIS A 551 -2.71 -17.01 -2.04
CA HIS A 551 -2.34 -15.67 -1.61
C HIS A 551 -1.80 -15.65 -0.19
N GLY A 552 -2.36 -16.46 0.70
CA GLY A 552 -1.88 -16.68 2.05
C GLY A 552 -2.42 -15.66 3.07
N ASP A 553 -3.43 -14.88 2.75
CA ASP A 553 -4.18 -14.08 3.72
C ASP A 553 -5.30 -14.94 4.33
N GLN A 554 -5.56 -14.73 5.62
CA GLN A 554 -6.73 -15.28 6.30
C GLN A 554 -7.83 -14.23 6.35
N ILE A 555 -9.01 -14.57 5.87
CA ILE A 555 -10.13 -13.67 5.71
C ILE A 555 -11.40 -14.28 6.31
N ALA A 556 -12.29 -13.42 6.81
CA ALA A 556 -13.65 -13.78 7.19
C ALA A 556 -14.66 -13.06 6.31
N TYR A 557 -15.65 -13.79 5.81
CA TYR A 557 -16.87 -13.26 5.20
C TYR A 557 -17.88 -12.97 6.32
N LEU A 558 -18.37 -11.74 6.38
CA LEU A 558 -19.21 -11.25 7.47
C LEU A 558 -20.71 -11.39 7.14
N PRO A 559 -21.59 -11.47 8.15
CA PRO A 559 -23.03 -11.64 7.95
C PRO A 559 -23.71 -10.55 7.10
N ASN A 560 -23.08 -9.37 6.99
CA ASN A 560 -23.56 -8.25 6.18
C ASN A 560 -23.03 -8.28 4.72
N GLY A 561 -22.37 -9.35 4.29
CA GLY A 561 -21.82 -9.49 2.94
C GLY A 561 -20.44 -8.86 2.74
N TYR A 562 -19.82 -8.28 3.79
CA TYR A 562 -18.51 -7.68 3.74
C TYR A 562 -17.43 -8.67 4.17
N PHE A 563 -16.18 -8.27 4.04
CA PHE A 563 -15.03 -9.10 4.41
C PHE A 563 -14.16 -8.40 5.44
N ARG A 564 -13.45 -9.20 6.24
CA ARG A 564 -12.43 -8.74 7.18
C ARG A 564 -11.19 -9.61 7.07
N ILE A 565 -10.02 -8.98 6.94
CA ILE A 565 -8.74 -9.69 6.92
C ILE A 565 -8.24 -9.87 8.35
N ASN A 566 -7.92 -11.11 8.71
CA ASN A 566 -7.46 -11.49 10.04
C ASN A 566 -5.93 -11.67 10.13
N GLY A 567 -5.21 -11.43 9.03
CA GLY A 567 -3.74 -11.52 8.95
C GLY A 567 -3.26 -12.50 7.89
N ARG A 568 -2.05 -13.06 8.07
CA ARG A 568 -1.44 -14.06 7.17
C ARG A 568 -1.56 -15.46 7.73
N VAL A 569 -1.80 -16.42 6.86
CA VAL A 569 -1.78 -17.86 7.22
C VAL A 569 -0.35 -18.35 7.40
N ASP A 570 0.55 -17.91 6.55
CA ASP A 570 1.97 -18.20 6.68
C ASP A 570 2.64 -17.36 7.78
N ASP A 571 3.84 -17.73 8.19
CA ASP A 571 4.58 -17.03 9.25
C ASP A 571 5.22 -15.71 8.81
N ALA A 572 4.82 -15.13 7.69
CA ALA A 572 5.22 -13.79 7.34
C ALA A 572 4.53 -12.80 8.30
N MET A 573 5.33 -11.95 8.91
CA MET A 573 4.85 -10.92 9.82
C MET A 573 4.70 -9.61 9.05
N ASN A 574 3.67 -8.86 9.38
CA ASN A 574 3.56 -7.47 8.97
C ASN A 574 3.91 -6.59 10.18
N LEU A 575 5.13 -6.07 10.19
CA LEU A 575 5.64 -5.21 11.25
C LEU A 575 5.77 -3.79 10.72
N GLY A 576 4.85 -2.92 11.13
CA GLY A 576 4.87 -1.51 10.72
C GLY A 576 4.70 -1.31 9.20
N GLY A 577 3.83 -2.10 8.55
CA GLY A 577 3.59 -2.03 7.10
C GLY A 577 4.62 -2.79 6.25
N ILE A 578 5.63 -3.37 6.88
CA ILE A 578 6.71 -4.11 6.20
C ILE A 578 6.50 -5.60 6.42
N LYS A 579 6.25 -6.33 5.33
CA LYS A 579 6.24 -7.79 5.37
C LYS A 579 7.66 -8.31 5.54
N ILE A 580 7.89 -9.10 6.58
CA ILE A 580 9.16 -9.76 6.85
C ILE A 580 8.91 -11.20 7.28
N SER A 581 9.79 -12.13 6.90
CA SER A 581 9.68 -13.49 7.38
C SER A 581 10.25 -13.65 8.79
N CYS A 582 9.69 -14.57 9.55
CA CYS A 582 10.23 -14.98 10.83
C CYS A 582 11.70 -15.40 10.69
N ASN A 583 12.03 -16.11 9.62
CA ASN A 583 13.37 -16.61 9.36
C ASN A 583 14.41 -15.49 9.14
N GLN A 584 14.01 -14.35 8.55
CA GLN A 584 14.93 -13.22 8.39
C GLN A 584 15.31 -12.61 9.74
N ILE A 585 14.35 -12.50 10.65
CA ILE A 585 14.60 -12.02 12.02
C ILE A 585 15.48 -13.04 12.76
N GLU A 586 15.12 -14.32 12.70
CA GLU A 586 15.85 -15.42 13.36
C GLU A 586 17.29 -15.52 12.83
N ALA A 587 17.52 -15.33 11.53
CA ALA A 587 18.84 -15.34 10.93
C ALA A 587 19.74 -14.19 11.42
N VAL A 588 19.17 -13.03 11.72
CA VAL A 588 19.92 -11.92 12.33
C VAL A 588 20.23 -12.23 13.79
N LEU A 589 19.25 -12.74 14.53
CA LEU A 589 19.41 -13.08 15.94
C LEU A 589 20.41 -14.23 16.17
N SER A 590 20.46 -15.21 15.27
CA SER A 590 21.39 -16.34 15.36
C SER A 590 22.87 -15.96 15.27
N LYS A 591 23.20 -14.74 14.91
CA LYS A 591 24.57 -14.20 14.89
C LYS A 591 25.06 -13.71 16.25
N LEU A 592 24.16 -13.64 17.22
CA LEU A 592 24.48 -13.20 18.58
C LEU A 592 24.98 -14.41 19.41
N ASP A 593 26.10 -14.26 20.05
CA ASP A 593 26.80 -15.36 20.79
C ASP A 593 25.96 -16.01 21.88
N PHE A 594 25.01 -15.31 22.44
CA PHE A 594 24.11 -15.84 23.48
C PHE A 594 22.86 -16.55 22.92
N VAL A 595 22.64 -16.55 21.59
CA VAL A 595 21.46 -17.13 20.95
C VAL A 595 21.78 -18.55 20.46
N ARG A 596 21.32 -19.57 21.18
CA ARG A 596 21.37 -20.95 20.68
C ARG A 596 20.31 -21.21 19.61
N GLU A 597 19.07 -20.80 19.88
CA GLU A 597 17.95 -20.86 18.95
C GLU A 597 16.99 -19.70 19.23
N SER A 598 16.31 -19.23 18.21
CA SER A 598 15.26 -18.24 18.37
C SER A 598 14.05 -18.56 17.49
N ALA A 599 12.87 -18.15 17.91
CA ALA A 599 11.66 -18.18 17.11
C ALA A 599 10.97 -16.82 17.19
N ALA A 600 10.76 -16.19 16.06
CA ALA A 600 10.01 -14.97 15.94
C ALA A 600 8.54 -15.30 15.61
N ILE A 601 7.60 -14.65 16.28
CA ILE A 601 6.17 -14.72 15.97
C ILE A 601 5.55 -13.33 15.87
N ALA A 602 4.57 -13.20 15.00
CA ALA A 602 3.66 -12.07 15.00
C ALA A 602 2.44 -12.41 15.87
N VAL A 603 2.06 -11.47 16.71
CA VAL A 603 0.85 -11.57 17.52
C VAL A 603 -0.02 -10.35 17.23
N PRO A 604 -1.33 -10.52 16.96
CA PRO A 604 -2.22 -9.40 16.73
C PRO A 604 -2.17 -8.40 17.89
N ALA A 605 -2.17 -7.11 17.57
CA ALA A 605 -2.29 -6.09 18.60
C ALA A 605 -3.72 -6.07 19.15
N ILE A 606 -3.88 -5.96 20.46
CA ILE A 606 -5.19 -5.79 21.09
C ILE A 606 -5.80 -4.49 20.57
N GLY A 607 -6.96 -4.59 19.91
CA GLY A 607 -7.64 -3.44 19.30
C GLY A 607 -7.27 -3.15 17.84
N GLY A 608 -6.57 -4.07 17.16
CA GLY A 608 -6.15 -3.92 15.75
C GLY A 608 -4.84 -3.15 15.57
N GLY A 609 -4.39 -3.02 14.33
CA GLY A 609 -3.12 -2.38 13.98
C GLY A 609 -2.02 -3.38 13.62
N PRO A 610 -0.75 -2.93 13.50
CA PRO A 610 0.35 -3.80 13.14
C PRO A 610 0.59 -4.88 14.19
N SER A 611 0.97 -6.06 13.72
CA SER A 611 1.31 -7.17 14.61
C SER A 611 2.49 -6.82 15.50
N ASN A 612 2.46 -7.32 16.73
CA ASN A 612 3.55 -7.24 17.68
C ASN A 612 4.59 -8.33 17.38
N LEU A 613 5.86 -7.96 17.34
CA LEU A 613 6.96 -8.92 17.26
C LEU A 613 7.25 -9.47 18.66
N VAL A 614 7.12 -10.78 18.82
CA VAL A 614 7.47 -11.51 20.04
C VAL A 614 8.56 -12.53 19.72
N ILE A 615 9.59 -12.59 20.53
CA ILE A 615 10.73 -13.51 20.38
C ILE A 615 10.68 -14.56 21.48
N TYR A 616 10.76 -15.84 21.09
CA TYR A 616 11.10 -16.94 21.97
C TYR A 616 12.57 -17.28 21.77
N LEU A 617 13.35 -17.18 22.83
CA LEU A 617 14.79 -17.35 22.81
C LEU A 617 15.21 -18.57 23.64
N VAL A 618 16.01 -19.42 23.05
CA VAL A 618 16.77 -20.46 23.76
C VAL A 618 18.19 -19.94 23.90
N PRO A 619 18.64 -19.52 25.10
CA PRO A 619 19.97 -18.97 25.28
C PRO A 619 21.04 -20.05 25.26
N GLU A 620 22.26 -19.69 24.84
CA GLU A 620 23.44 -20.58 24.88
C GLU A 620 23.91 -20.81 26.33
N SER A 621 23.74 -19.80 27.22
CA SER A 621 24.06 -19.88 28.63
C SER A 621 23.25 -18.91 29.45
N ASP A 622 23.02 -19.23 30.73
CA ASP A 622 22.23 -18.40 31.66
C ASP A 622 22.95 -17.15 32.22
N LYS A 623 24.08 -16.76 31.61
CA LYS A 623 24.98 -15.74 32.18
C LYS A 623 24.65 -14.29 31.78
N THR A 624 23.79 -14.05 30.82
CA THR A 624 23.47 -12.72 30.34
C THR A 624 22.10 -12.25 30.88
N SER A 625 22.00 -11.01 31.29
CA SER A 625 20.73 -10.44 31.77
C SER A 625 19.72 -10.38 30.62
N LYS A 626 18.45 -10.70 30.90
CA LYS A 626 17.35 -10.61 29.92
C LYS A 626 17.24 -9.21 29.31
N VAL A 627 17.51 -8.17 30.07
CA VAL A 627 17.45 -6.77 29.61
C VAL A 627 18.55 -6.49 28.58
N ASP A 628 19.78 -6.97 28.83
CA ASP A 628 20.91 -6.79 27.92
C ASP A 628 20.70 -7.59 26.64
N MET A 629 20.21 -8.84 26.72
CA MET A 629 19.83 -9.66 25.57
C MET A 629 18.79 -8.95 24.70
N LEU A 630 17.75 -8.35 25.30
CA LEU A 630 16.70 -7.64 24.55
C LEU A 630 17.27 -6.41 23.83
N ALA A 631 18.14 -5.66 24.47
CA ALA A 631 18.78 -4.48 23.87
C ALA A 631 19.69 -4.86 22.68
N GLU A 632 20.50 -5.92 22.81
CA GLU A 632 21.37 -6.40 21.75
C GLU A 632 20.58 -7.00 20.58
N MET A 633 19.53 -7.78 20.84
CA MET A 633 18.62 -8.30 19.82
C MET A 633 17.94 -7.15 19.05
N GLN A 634 17.45 -6.14 19.77
CA GLN A 634 16.83 -4.98 19.15
C GLN A 634 17.82 -4.21 18.28
N LEU A 635 19.07 -4.05 18.73
CA LEU A 635 20.12 -3.40 17.95
C LEU A 635 20.48 -4.20 16.70
N ALA A 636 20.62 -5.52 16.82
CA ALA A 636 20.91 -6.40 15.69
C ALA A 636 19.80 -6.36 14.62
N ILE A 637 18.54 -6.36 15.04
CA ILE A 637 17.39 -6.21 14.12
C ILE A 637 17.41 -4.84 13.43
N HIS A 638 17.69 -3.76 14.16
CA HIS A 638 17.80 -2.43 13.59
C HIS A 638 18.91 -2.31 12.54
N GLN A 639 20.06 -2.89 12.83
CA GLN A 639 21.23 -2.80 11.95
C GLN A 639 21.16 -3.78 10.78
N GLY A 640 20.66 -5.00 11.04
CA GLY A 640 20.65 -6.08 10.07
C GLY A 640 19.43 -6.13 9.17
N LEU A 641 18.32 -5.48 9.55
CA LEU A 641 17.05 -5.53 8.84
C LEU A 641 16.43 -4.14 8.69
N ASN A 642 15.63 -3.71 9.70
CA ASN A 642 14.92 -2.46 9.61
C ASN A 642 14.72 -1.82 11.00
N PRO A 643 15.02 -0.53 11.17
CA PRO A 643 14.85 0.18 12.44
C PRO A 643 13.41 0.33 12.90
N LEU A 644 12.42 0.02 12.05
CA LEU A 644 11.00 0.04 12.42
C LEU A 644 10.55 -1.23 13.17
N PHE A 645 11.32 -2.32 13.08
CA PHE A 645 10.98 -3.56 13.77
C PHE A 645 11.32 -3.47 15.25
N LYS A 646 10.29 -3.50 16.09
CA LYS A 646 10.44 -3.41 17.55
C LYS A 646 10.00 -4.70 18.20
N ILE A 647 10.87 -5.27 19.03
CA ILE A 647 10.54 -6.41 19.87
C ILE A 647 9.58 -5.93 20.98
N LYS A 648 8.37 -6.48 21.00
CA LYS A 648 7.37 -6.21 22.02
C LYS A 648 7.66 -6.96 23.31
N ASP A 649 7.92 -8.28 23.19
CA ASP A 649 8.20 -9.18 24.29
C ASP A 649 9.27 -10.20 23.91
N CYS A 650 10.01 -10.69 24.91
CA CYS A 650 10.96 -11.78 24.78
C CYS A 650 10.77 -12.81 25.90
N PHE A 651 10.63 -14.09 25.50
CA PHE A 651 10.49 -15.22 26.42
C PHE A 651 11.69 -16.15 26.32
N LEU A 652 12.34 -16.38 27.46
CA LEU A 652 13.39 -17.37 27.56
C LEU A 652 12.77 -18.74 27.78
N ILE A 653 13.12 -19.71 26.95
CA ILE A 653 12.62 -21.09 27.01
C ILE A 653 13.76 -22.08 26.84
N SER A 654 13.57 -23.29 27.37
CA SER A 654 14.58 -24.35 27.28
C SER A 654 14.67 -24.97 25.88
N ASN A 655 13.54 -25.12 25.18
CA ASN A 655 13.46 -25.70 23.86
C ASN A 655 12.30 -25.13 23.07
N LEU A 656 12.45 -24.97 21.74
CA LEU A 656 11.39 -24.61 20.83
C LEU A 656 10.49 -25.82 20.53
N PRO A 657 9.14 -25.65 20.50
CA PRO A 657 8.24 -26.72 20.08
C PRO A 657 8.42 -27.00 18.58
N ARG A 658 8.58 -28.28 18.22
CA ARG A 658 8.84 -28.70 16.83
C ARG A 658 7.90 -29.80 16.38
N THR A 659 7.63 -29.85 15.06
CA THR A 659 6.95 -30.94 14.39
C THR A 659 7.85 -32.17 14.29
N ALA A 660 7.27 -33.33 13.90
CA ALA A 660 8.03 -34.52 13.58
C ALA A 660 9.08 -34.32 12.45
N SER A 661 8.85 -33.35 11.56
CA SER A 661 9.79 -32.94 10.51
C SER A 661 10.77 -31.84 10.95
N ASN A 662 10.91 -31.63 12.26
CA ASN A 662 11.79 -30.64 12.88
C ASN A 662 11.47 -29.17 12.59
N LYS A 663 10.27 -28.84 12.09
CA LYS A 663 9.84 -27.45 11.86
C LYS A 663 9.32 -26.84 13.17
N ILE A 664 9.65 -25.57 13.43
CA ILE A 664 9.16 -24.83 14.62
C ILE A 664 7.64 -24.68 14.55
N MET A 665 6.95 -25.04 15.62
CA MET A 665 5.50 -24.95 15.73
C MET A 665 5.08 -23.57 16.24
N ARG A 666 5.19 -22.53 15.40
CA ARG A 666 4.90 -21.14 15.79
C ARG A 666 3.46 -20.93 16.23
N ARG A 667 2.52 -21.71 15.72
CA ARG A 667 1.13 -21.69 16.20
C ARG A 667 1.02 -21.99 17.69
N LYS A 668 1.78 -22.98 18.20
CA LYS A 668 1.83 -23.26 19.65
C LYS A 668 2.43 -22.11 20.44
N LEU A 669 3.43 -21.44 19.90
CA LEU A 669 4.05 -20.27 20.53
C LEU A 669 3.05 -19.09 20.60
N ARG A 670 2.28 -18.85 19.54
CA ARG A 670 1.21 -17.83 19.53
C ARG A 670 0.14 -18.15 20.58
N GLN A 671 -0.38 -19.37 20.61
CA GLN A 671 -1.36 -19.81 21.62
C GLN A 671 -0.83 -19.68 23.05
N ALA A 672 0.44 -20.00 23.29
CA ALA A 672 1.06 -19.83 24.60
C ALA A 672 1.13 -18.34 25.01
N TYR A 673 1.44 -17.45 24.08
CA TYR A 673 1.44 -16.01 24.32
C TYR A 673 0.04 -15.48 24.65
N GLU A 674 -0.97 -15.86 23.87
CA GLU A 674 -2.37 -15.45 24.06
C GLU A 674 -2.91 -15.93 25.41
N ASN A 675 -2.63 -17.17 25.80
CA ASN A 675 -3.03 -17.72 27.11
C ASN A 675 -2.34 -17.03 28.28
N GLN A 676 -1.13 -16.52 28.13
CA GLN A 676 -0.44 -15.74 29.16
C GLN A 676 -0.99 -14.32 29.29
N SER A 677 -1.41 -13.70 28.19
CA SER A 677 -1.99 -12.36 28.16
C SER A 677 -3.43 -12.31 28.70
N MET A 678 -4.15 -13.44 28.75
CA MET A 678 -5.47 -13.54 29.39
C MET A 678 -5.40 -13.70 30.93
N ASN A 679 -4.22 -14.01 31.48
CA ASN A 679 -4.00 -14.19 32.91
C ASN A 679 -3.30 -12.99 33.61
N LEU A 680 -3.14 -11.87 32.90
CA LEU A 680 -2.68 -10.58 33.40
C LEU A 680 -3.81 -9.53 33.27
#